data_57162dfda1ec066c5d48e25ec946e575
#
_entry.id   57162dfda1ec066c5d48e25ec946e575
#
_cell.length_a   1.000
_cell.length_b   1.000
_cell.length_c   1.000
_cell.angle_alpha   90.00
_cell.angle_beta   90.00
_cell.angle_gamma   90.00
#
_symmetry.space_group_name_H-M   'P 1'
#
loop_
_entity.id
_entity.type
_entity.pdbx_description
1 polymer ?
#
loop_
_entity_poly.entity_id
_entity_poly.type
_entity_poly.pdbx_seq_one_letter_code
_entity_poly.pdbx_strand_id
1 'polypeptide(L)'
;MSNLDPVVQIGDWYYQVIYGQLWPAKDHMDTEHMVRLEPRLHSLLNFFLLHPNILLAKDTLIEKVWPTDEGTDAAVMRAVGALRKILGDDVRTPLYIATVSKKGYCWLVQPKAVKLPETVADLNAATTAEFMTTETEVSEENWSWGFIMAASAAILICCASLAYILASFTASPLIKLPDTLSPISALSGQEYWPVLNTDQSKVVYQHKMPGSTSFNWSIQQLSDLRVEHLPERYLALSQAHWLNDQQIIFRANTPDNGCHFYQQTILPSSSPAISLRPCQAVIKQGLQPWQDKWFWLDKDEVGQSVIWTGALDGNADVFVKLPSNWRAVENMLIQGEQLLLLVQETQNNSALFRVDLTDNTPHLVMRFHYLVDQMSWWDDNQLLLAPLSQELQLVDIENGHLQSLGPLTRELTQAIRYPGQVLATQYLDYTTDIYQFTNQLDSALPQLSPWHVSNRSERLLAMAEGQIAFVSERAGHSQIWLAQGKDSVQLSRLNEQQTVQQLLWHNDALLVLVNGKLFKLSPTSAEMKPYPLQVDIPGRYASCNNALYWTALTASGWQLYQQQGDTAKLLQQNVVDVRCGPGSSLLLQLVDHANLALLDEDLMSITQLPVELEWRNIEPEQWFTDHTGVYWLTDRDQVRFYSWHTKTIDNITLPVDEKPLAIYGDGEGLGFIVRPRPHDTDIVWLQNRR
;
A
#
# COMPACT_ATOMS: atom_id res chain seq x y z
N MET A 1 2.40 -21.38 -7.34
CA MET A 1 2.24 -21.80 -5.94
C MET A 1 0.81 -22.25 -5.60
N SER A 2 -0.07 -22.41 -6.57
CA SER A 2 -1.53 -22.54 -6.40
C SER A 2 -2.07 -23.96 -6.12
N ASN A 3 -1.25 -24.91 -5.71
CA ASN A 3 -1.73 -26.31 -5.47
C ASN A 3 -1.34 -26.90 -4.12
N LEU A 4 -0.91 -26.11 -3.15
CA LEU A 4 -0.68 -26.61 -1.80
C LEU A 4 -1.72 -25.95 -0.86
N ASP A 5 -2.42 -26.78 -0.10
CA ASP A 5 -3.26 -26.29 1.00
C ASP A 5 -2.44 -25.47 2.00
N PRO A 6 -3.07 -24.50 2.70
CA PRO A 6 -2.35 -23.59 3.60
C PRO A 6 -1.55 -24.30 4.69
N VAL A 7 -1.97 -25.50 5.09
CA VAL A 7 -1.22 -26.38 5.99
C VAL A 7 -1.20 -27.79 5.43
N VAL A 8 0.00 -28.36 5.32
CA VAL A 8 0.19 -29.73 4.85
C VAL A 8 0.95 -30.54 5.89
N GLN A 9 0.60 -31.82 5.98
CA GLN A 9 1.38 -32.79 6.73
C GLN A 9 2.43 -33.42 5.82
N ILE A 10 3.69 -33.35 6.23
CA ILE A 10 4.84 -33.95 5.57
C ILE A 10 5.54 -34.90 6.53
N GLY A 11 5.16 -36.18 6.50
CA GLY A 11 5.67 -37.17 7.45
C GLY A 11 5.30 -36.83 8.90
N ASP A 12 6.32 -36.67 9.74
CA ASP A 12 6.18 -36.33 11.15
C ASP A 12 6.06 -34.83 11.44
N TRP A 13 5.84 -34.00 10.40
CA TRP A 13 5.75 -32.55 10.51
C TRP A 13 4.45 -32.01 9.92
N TYR A 14 3.87 -30.99 10.57
CA TYR A 14 2.94 -30.07 9.95
C TYR A 14 3.73 -28.88 9.40
N TYR A 15 3.41 -28.48 8.20
CA TYR A 15 4.07 -27.38 7.52
C TYR A 15 3.05 -26.38 6.99
N GLN A 16 3.16 -25.13 7.46
CA GLN A 16 2.38 -24.02 6.97
C GLN A 16 3.09 -23.38 5.79
N VAL A 17 2.60 -23.68 4.59
CA VAL A 17 3.24 -23.38 3.32
C VAL A 17 3.48 -21.88 3.13
N ILE A 18 2.55 -21.04 3.57
CA ILE A 18 2.59 -19.59 3.38
C ILE A 18 3.63 -18.94 4.29
N TYR A 19 3.79 -19.43 5.51
CA TYR A 19 4.63 -18.79 6.53
C TYR A 19 5.99 -19.46 6.76
N GLY A 20 6.24 -20.60 6.10
CA GLY A 20 7.47 -21.36 6.29
C GLY A 20 7.65 -21.89 7.70
N GLN A 21 6.54 -22.26 8.37
CA GLN A 21 6.54 -22.73 9.74
C GLN A 21 6.33 -24.24 9.79
N LEU A 22 7.13 -24.92 10.61
CA LEU A 22 7.09 -26.37 10.84
C LEU A 22 6.78 -26.65 12.30
N TRP A 23 5.90 -27.63 12.57
CA TRP A 23 5.61 -28.17 13.89
C TRP A 23 5.70 -29.69 13.85
N PRO A 24 6.24 -30.34 14.89
CA PRO A 24 6.15 -31.78 15.02
C PRO A 24 4.68 -32.24 15.03
N ALA A 25 4.34 -33.26 14.25
CA ALA A 25 2.96 -33.74 14.15
C ALA A 25 2.39 -34.29 15.48
N LYS A 26 3.26 -34.58 16.43
CA LYS A 26 2.90 -35.07 17.78
C LYS A 26 2.45 -33.95 18.73
N ASP A 27 2.78 -32.70 18.44
CA ASP A 27 2.62 -31.58 19.38
C ASP A 27 1.42 -30.67 19.04
N HIS A 28 0.43 -31.18 18.29
CA HIS A 28 -0.82 -30.49 17.96
C HIS A 28 -0.67 -28.98 17.59
N MET A 29 0.39 -28.61 16.87
CA MET A 29 0.71 -27.22 16.47
C MET A 29 1.00 -26.28 17.66
N ASP A 30 1.55 -26.76 18.74
CA ASP A 30 1.98 -25.94 19.85
C ASP A 30 3.08 -24.95 19.41
N THR A 31 2.93 -23.69 19.77
CA THR A 31 3.87 -22.62 19.42
C THR A 31 5.24 -22.76 20.07
N GLU A 32 5.34 -23.55 21.16
CA GLU A 32 6.58 -23.79 21.89
C GLU A 32 7.61 -24.63 21.10
N HIS A 33 7.15 -25.44 20.15
CA HIS A 33 7.99 -26.33 19.32
C HIS A 33 8.00 -25.94 17.84
N MET A 34 7.55 -24.73 17.52
CA MET A 34 7.51 -24.23 16.15
C MET A 34 8.92 -23.87 15.65
N VAL A 35 9.27 -24.38 14.48
CA VAL A 35 10.49 -24.01 13.75
C VAL A 35 10.11 -23.17 12.53
N ARG A 36 10.61 -21.95 12.46
CA ARG A 36 10.46 -21.10 11.28
C ARG A 36 11.66 -21.27 10.35
N LEU A 37 11.37 -21.55 9.09
CA LEU A 37 12.42 -21.68 8.06
C LEU A 37 12.91 -20.31 7.63
N GLU A 38 14.21 -20.20 7.41
CA GLU A 38 14.82 -19.08 6.71
C GLU A 38 14.26 -18.99 5.28
N PRO A 39 14.17 -17.79 4.66
CA PRO A 39 13.52 -17.59 3.36
C PRO A 39 14.02 -18.54 2.26
N ARG A 40 15.33 -18.83 2.22
CA ARG A 40 15.90 -19.76 1.23
C ARG A 40 15.51 -21.21 1.49
N LEU A 41 15.45 -21.62 2.76
CA LEU A 41 15.00 -22.96 3.15
C LEU A 41 13.50 -23.12 2.91
N HIS A 42 12.73 -22.07 3.16
CA HIS A 42 11.30 -22.01 2.85
C HIS A 42 11.06 -22.19 1.33
N SER A 43 11.74 -21.40 0.49
CA SER A 43 11.66 -21.53 -0.98
C SER A 43 12.09 -22.91 -1.45
N LEU A 44 13.14 -23.47 -0.89
CA LEU A 44 13.64 -24.81 -1.24
C LEU A 44 12.62 -25.90 -0.85
N LEU A 45 12.05 -25.83 0.36
CA LEU A 45 11.03 -26.78 0.79
C LEU A 45 9.76 -26.69 -0.07
N ASN A 46 9.28 -25.49 -0.34
CA ASN A 46 8.13 -25.29 -1.24
C ASN A 46 8.39 -25.88 -2.64
N PHE A 47 9.58 -25.66 -3.17
CA PHE A 47 9.93 -26.21 -4.48
C PHE A 47 9.98 -27.75 -4.45
N PHE A 48 10.48 -28.36 -3.40
CA PHE A 48 10.46 -29.82 -3.20
C PHE A 48 9.02 -30.35 -3.09
N LEU A 49 8.15 -29.70 -2.33
CA LEU A 49 6.75 -30.12 -2.12
C LEU A 49 5.91 -30.03 -3.40
N LEU A 50 6.27 -29.14 -4.31
CA LEU A 50 5.64 -29.05 -5.64
C LEU A 50 6.09 -30.16 -6.60
N HIS A 51 7.22 -30.83 -6.31
CA HIS A 51 7.83 -31.83 -7.17
C HIS A 51 8.15 -33.13 -6.40
N PRO A 52 7.18 -33.74 -5.68
CA PRO A 52 7.43 -34.94 -4.91
C PRO A 52 7.78 -36.11 -5.83
N ASN A 53 8.75 -36.92 -5.41
CA ASN A 53 9.29 -38.07 -6.14
C ASN A 53 9.91 -37.72 -7.52
N ILE A 54 10.21 -36.45 -7.77
CA ILE A 54 10.92 -36.01 -8.98
C ILE A 54 12.38 -35.72 -8.64
N LEU A 55 13.30 -36.22 -9.48
CA LEU A 55 14.71 -35.89 -9.35
C LEU A 55 14.96 -34.46 -9.85
N LEU A 56 15.35 -33.58 -8.96
CA LEU A 56 15.66 -32.19 -9.24
C LEU A 56 17.19 -32.02 -9.35
N ALA A 57 17.66 -31.61 -10.52
CA ALA A 57 19.06 -31.29 -10.74
C ALA A 57 19.48 -30.08 -9.91
N LYS A 58 20.78 -29.98 -9.55
CA LYS A 58 21.28 -28.84 -8.80
C LYS A 58 21.12 -27.53 -9.56
N ASP A 59 21.36 -27.53 -10.87
CA ASP A 59 21.18 -26.36 -11.73
C ASP A 59 19.72 -25.89 -11.73
N THR A 60 18.76 -26.80 -11.74
CA THR A 60 17.32 -26.48 -11.63
C THR A 60 17.00 -25.88 -10.25
N LEU A 61 17.59 -26.41 -9.17
CA LEU A 61 17.42 -25.84 -7.83
C LEU A 61 18.05 -24.44 -7.73
N ILE A 62 19.23 -24.24 -8.32
CA ILE A 62 19.87 -22.92 -8.39
C ILE A 62 18.97 -21.94 -9.13
N GLU A 63 18.53 -22.27 -10.32
CA GLU A 63 17.68 -21.41 -11.15
C GLU A 63 16.36 -21.02 -10.46
N LYS A 64 15.70 -21.96 -9.78
CA LYS A 64 14.35 -21.76 -9.22
C LYS A 64 14.33 -21.27 -7.78
N VAL A 65 15.38 -21.51 -7.00
CA VAL A 65 15.46 -21.14 -5.57
C VAL A 65 16.43 -19.99 -5.33
N TRP A 66 17.43 -19.80 -6.23
CA TRP A 66 18.41 -18.69 -6.20
C TRP A 66 18.42 -17.93 -7.54
N PRO A 67 17.37 -17.18 -7.89
CA PRO A 67 17.25 -16.53 -9.21
C PRO A 67 18.27 -15.41 -9.47
N THR A 68 18.95 -14.92 -8.45
CA THR A 68 20.07 -13.97 -8.56
C THR A 68 21.41 -14.72 -8.44
N ASP A 69 22.46 -14.29 -9.15
CA ASP A 69 23.79 -14.93 -9.34
C ASP A 69 24.53 -15.51 -8.11
N GLU A 70 23.90 -15.54 -6.94
CA GLU A 70 24.42 -16.10 -5.70
C GLU A 70 24.22 -17.63 -5.56
N GLY A 71 23.55 -18.26 -6.51
CA GLY A 71 23.30 -19.70 -6.52
C GLY A 71 24.55 -20.49 -6.92
N THR A 72 25.08 -21.28 -6.00
CA THR A 72 26.18 -22.19 -6.26
C THR A 72 25.84 -23.61 -5.79
N ASP A 73 26.50 -24.61 -6.35
CA ASP A 73 26.43 -26.02 -5.87
C ASP A 73 26.58 -26.10 -4.35
N ALA A 74 27.53 -25.31 -3.81
CA ALA A 74 27.79 -25.27 -2.38
C ALA A 74 26.64 -24.64 -1.58
N ALA A 75 25.93 -23.64 -2.14
CA ALA A 75 24.76 -23.04 -1.53
C ALA A 75 23.59 -24.03 -1.45
N VAL A 76 23.32 -24.75 -2.55
CA VAL A 76 22.31 -25.83 -2.58
C VAL A 76 22.63 -26.91 -1.55
N MET A 77 23.89 -27.39 -1.52
CA MET A 77 24.29 -28.40 -0.55
C MET A 77 24.13 -27.97 0.90
N ARG A 78 24.48 -26.72 1.23
CA ARG A 78 24.28 -26.16 2.57
C ARG A 78 22.80 -26.05 2.93
N ALA A 79 21.97 -25.55 2.01
CA ALA A 79 20.51 -25.41 2.24
C ALA A 79 19.85 -26.77 2.43
N VAL A 80 20.17 -27.77 1.61
CA VAL A 80 19.66 -29.15 1.79
C VAL A 80 20.14 -29.73 3.12
N GLY A 81 21.40 -29.50 3.51
CA GLY A 81 21.93 -29.95 4.80
C GLY A 81 21.22 -29.30 5.98
N ALA A 82 20.94 -27.99 5.92
CA ALA A 82 20.18 -27.27 6.94
C ALA A 82 18.72 -27.77 7.03
N LEU A 83 18.06 -27.98 5.91
CA LEU A 83 16.69 -28.51 5.85
C LEU A 83 16.61 -29.92 6.44
N ARG A 84 17.57 -30.79 6.14
CA ARG A 84 17.67 -32.13 6.77
C ARG A 84 17.82 -32.04 8.27
N LYS A 85 18.68 -31.15 8.76
CA LYS A 85 18.88 -30.97 10.21
C LYS A 85 17.57 -30.57 10.91
N ILE A 86 16.78 -29.69 10.30
CA ILE A 86 15.49 -29.26 10.84
C ILE A 86 14.48 -30.42 10.84
N LEU A 87 14.42 -31.17 9.75
CA LEU A 87 13.47 -32.28 9.58
C LEU A 87 13.90 -33.55 10.33
N GLY A 88 15.10 -33.61 10.89
CA GLY A 88 15.65 -34.83 11.48
C GLY A 88 15.97 -35.92 10.47
N ASP A 89 16.31 -35.54 9.21
CA ASP A 89 16.55 -36.45 8.10
C ASP A 89 18.04 -36.89 8.01
N ASP A 90 18.27 -38.18 7.82
CA ASP A 90 19.62 -38.74 7.72
C ASP A 90 20.01 -39.00 6.25
N VAL A 91 21.21 -38.65 5.87
CA VAL A 91 21.72 -38.80 4.49
C VAL A 91 21.83 -40.25 4.04
N ARG A 92 22.06 -41.18 4.97
CA ARG A 92 22.29 -42.62 4.66
C ARG A 92 20.95 -43.36 4.62
N THR A 93 19.97 -42.92 5.43
CA THR A 93 18.62 -43.49 5.49
C THR A 93 17.58 -42.38 5.34
N PRO A 94 17.50 -41.76 4.14
CA PRO A 94 16.69 -40.56 3.98
C PRO A 94 15.19 -40.86 4.07
N LEU A 95 14.50 -40.11 4.94
CA LEU A 95 13.07 -40.12 5.08
C LEU A 95 12.39 -39.05 4.20
N TYR A 96 13.05 -37.91 4.03
CA TYR A 96 12.51 -36.74 3.34
C TYR A 96 13.25 -36.40 2.05
N ILE A 97 14.58 -36.35 2.07
CA ILE A 97 15.36 -35.89 0.92
C ILE A 97 16.38 -36.95 0.52
N ALA A 98 16.17 -37.62 -0.61
CA ALA A 98 17.19 -38.53 -1.18
C ALA A 98 18.24 -37.73 -1.95
N THR A 99 19.51 -38.13 -1.83
CA THR A 99 20.61 -37.65 -2.69
C THR A 99 20.90 -38.63 -3.80
N VAL A 100 20.81 -38.20 -5.04
CA VAL A 100 21.24 -38.99 -6.19
C VAL A 100 22.59 -38.46 -6.62
N SER A 101 23.65 -39.26 -6.38
CA SER A 101 25.04 -38.88 -6.62
C SER A 101 25.22 -38.26 -8.01
N LYS A 102 25.85 -37.06 -8.06
CA LYS A 102 26.14 -36.28 -9.27
C LYS A 102 24.91 -35.84 -10.09
N LYS A 103 23.71 -36.13 -9.65
CA LYS A 103 22.47 -35.79 -10.40
C LYS A 103 21.59 -34.78 -9.70
N GLY A 104 21.52 -34.80 -8.36
CA GLY A 104 20.68 -33.85 -7.62
C GLY A 104 19.97 -34.45 -6.40
N TYR A 105 18.79 -33.96 -6.10
CA TYR A 105 17.99 -34.33 -4.91
C TYR A 105 16.57 -34.71 -5.31
N CYS A 106 15.92 -35.55 -4.49
CA CYS A 106 14.54 -35.96 -4.68
C CYS A 106 13.80 -35.91 -3.33
N TRP A 107 12.63 -35.27 -3.31
CA TRP A 107 11.76 -35.25 -2.15
C TRP A 107 10.92 -36.52 -2.12
N LEU A 108 10.86 -37.23 -0.99
CA LEU A 108 10.30 -38.58 -0.88
C LEU A 108 8.87 -38.63 -0.32
N VAL A 109 8.42 -37.57 0.36
CA VAL A 109 7.16 -37.57 1.08
C VAL A 109 6.07 -36.83 0.30
N GLN A 110 4.91 -37.44 0.14
CA GLN A 110 3.75 -36.77 -0.44
C GLN A 110 3.13 -35.83 0.60
N PRO A 111 2.95 -34.52 0.30
CA PRO A 111 2.24 -33.62 1.20
C PRO A 111 0.76 -33.99 1.26
N LYS A 112 0.18 -34.02 2.46
CA LYS A 112 -1.25 -34.27 2.69
C LYS A 112 -1.89 -33.00 3.24
N ALA A 113 -3.01 -32.58 2.63
CA ALA A 113 -3.79 -31.46 3.15
C ALA A 113 -4.31 -31.74 4.56
N VAL A 114 -4.21 -30.74 5.41
CA VAL A 114 -4.73 -30.81 6.79
C VAL A 114 -5.75 -29.68 6.96
N LYS A 115 -7.02 -30.03 7.26
CA LYS A 115 -8.00 -29.05 7.68
C LYS A 115 -7.70 -28.67 9.13
N LEU A 116 -7.37 -27.42 9.36
CA LEU A 116 -7.28 -26.87 10.71
C LEU A 116 -8.66 -26.88 11.35
N PRO A 117 -8.80 -27.26 12.64
CA PRO A 117 -10.03 -27.03 13.35
C PRO A 117 -10.31 -25.53 13.41
N GLU A 118 -11.49 -25.13 13.00
CA GLU A 118 -11.95 -23.74 13.05
C GLU A 118 -12.08 -23.35 14.53
N THR A 119 -11.18 -22.49 14.98
CA THR A 119 -11.21 -21.62 16.17
C THR A 119 -11.72 -22.14 17.52
N VAL A 120 -11.11 -21.63 18.57
CA VAL A 120 -11.38 -21.75 20.02
C VAL A 120 -12.87 -21.65 20.46
N ALA A 121 -13.81 -21.35 19.56
CA ALA A 121 -15.26 -21.39 19.80
C ALA A 121 -15.81 -22.80 19.92
N ASP A 122 -15.21 -23.81 19.28
CA ASP A 122 -15.71 -25.19 19.33
C ASP A 122 -15.25 -26.01 20.55
N LEU A 123 -14.20 -25.55 21.23
CA LEU A 123 -13.74 -26.18 22.48
C LEU A 123 -14.66 -25.90 23.67
N ASN A 124 -15.45 -24.81 23.64
CA ASN A 124 -16.44 -24.51 24.69
C ASN A 124 -17.79 -25.23 24.47
N ALA A 125 -18.08 -25.70 23.28
CA ALA A 125 -19.30 -26.44 22.99
C ALA A 125 -19.21 -27.93 23.41
N ALA A 126 -18.02 -28.52 23.41
CA ALA A 126 -17.81 -29.92 23.82
C ALA A 126 -17.82 -30.13 25.35
N THR A 127 -17.52 -29.07 26.12
CA THR A 127 -17.44 -29.17 27.59
C THR A 127 -18.78 -28.90 28.27
N THR A 128 -19.79 -28.39 27.54
CA THR A 128 -21.14 -28.12 28.09
C THR A 128 -22.15 -29.25 27.84
N ALA A 129 -21.76 -30.28 27.08
CA ALA A 129 -22.65 -31.40 26.75
C ALA A 129 -22.63 -32.58 27.74
N GLU A 130 -21.73 -32.57 28.75
CA GLU A 130 -21.60 -33.69 29.70
C GLU A 130 -22.28 -33.46 31.07
N PHE A 131 -23.03 -32.38 31.26
CA PHE A 131 -23.60 -32.09 32.57
C PHE A 131 -25.11 -31.81 32.57
N MET A 132 -25.94 -32.59 31.87
CA MET A 132 -27.41 -32.62 32.11
C MET A 132 -28.01 -33.92 31.55
N THR A 133 -27.82 -35.04 32.26
CA THR A 133 -28.75 -36.15 32.22
C THR A 133 -29.47 -36.20 33.57
N THR A 134 -30.57 -35.48 33.65
CA THR A 134 -31.56 -35.73 34.72
C THR A 134 -32.78 -36.29 34.03
N GLU A 135 -33.07 -37.53 34.34
CA GLU A 135 -34.30 -38.23 33.94
C GLU A 135 -35.52 -37.46 34.47
N THR A 136 -36.36 -36.98 33.57
CA THR A 136 -37.71 -36.53 33.89
C THR A 136 -38.68 -37.45 33.16
N GLU A 137 -39.46 -38.21 33.94
CA GLU A 137 -40.58 -39.01 33.45
C GLU A 137 -41.54 -38.13 32.63
N VAL A 138 -41.73 -38.47 31.37
CA VAL A 138 -42.69 -37.81 30.48
C VAL A 138 -43.99 -38.56 30.55
N SER A 139 -45.02 -37.94 31.10
CA SER A 139 -46.40 -38.38 31.00
C SER A 139 -46.87 -38.34 29.54
N GLU A 140 -47.46 -39.43 29.05
CA GLU A 140 -48.06 -39.53 27.73
C GLU A 140 -49.29 -38.58 27.64
N GLU A 141 -49.14 -37.39 27.03
CA GLU A 141 -50.27 -36.62 26.50
C GLU A 141 -50.46 -36.93 25.01
N ASN A 142 -51.62 -37.44 24.68
CA ASN A 142 -52.06 -37.73 23.32
C ASN A 142 -52.22 -36.45 22.52
N TRP A 143 -51.23 -36.11 21.74
CA TRP A 143 -51.30 -35.00 20.75
C TRP A 143 -52.06 -35.47 19.49
N SER A 144 -53.07 -34.68 19.09
CA SER A 144 -53.86 -34.97 17.89
C SER A 144 -52.96 -34.87 16.63
N TRP A 145 -53.15 -35.78 15.67
CA TRP A 145 -52.44 -35.84 14.39
C TRP A 145 -52.37 -34.49 13.64
N GLY A 146 -53.34 -33.62 13.85
CA GLY A 146 -53.37 -32.29 13.29
C GLY A 146 -52.29 -31.34 13.82
N PHE A 147 -51.89 -31.50 15.11
CA PHE A 147 -50.82 -30.70 15.73
C PHE A 147 -49.44 -31.12 15.25
N ILE A 148 -49.26 -32.41 15.03
CA ILE A 148 -48.00 -32.98 14.54
C ILE A 148 -47.75 -32.55 13.07
N MET A 149 -48.80 -32.53 12.25
CA MET A 149 -48.74 -32.08 10.88
C MET A 149 -48.52 -30.54 10.77
N ALA A 150 -49.08 -29.74 11.66
CA ALA A 150 -48.85 -28.30 11.70
C ALA A 150 -47.43 -27.96 12.20
N ALA A 151 -46.94 -28.65 13.20
CA ALA A 151 -45.57 -28.47 13.70
C ALA A 151 -44.50 -28.90 12.68
N SER A 152 -44.73 -30.03 11.99
CA SER A 152 -43.80 -30.47 10.93
C SER A 152 -43.80 -29.53 9.71
N ALA A 153 -44.96 -28.94 9.31
CA ALA A 153 -45.01 -27.93 8.28
C ALA A 153 -44.31 -26.63 8.70
N ALA A 154 -44.46 -26.17 9.93
CA ALA A 154 -43.74 -25.02 10.47
C ALA A 154 -42.21 -25.23 10.51
N ILE A 155 -41.74 -26.42 10.92
CA ILE A 155 -40.32 -26.78 10.90
C ILE A 155 -39.78 -26.82 9.46
N LEU A 156 -40.53 -27.38 8.50
CA LEU A 156 -40.13 -27.37 7.09
C LEU A 156 -40.05 -25.96 6.52
N ILE A 157 -40.98 -25.06 6.86
CA ILE A 157 -40.91 -23.64 6.45
C ILE A 157 -39.73 -22.93 7.09
N CYS A 158 -39.46 -23.17 8.38
CA CYS A 158 -38.28 -22.63 9.06
C CYS A 158 -36.96 -23.18 8.45
N CYS A 159 -36.89 -24.46 8.17
CA CYS A 159 -35.72 -25.06 7.50
C CYS A 159 -35.55 -24.54 6.07
N ALA A 160 -36.63 -24.36 5.32
CA ALA A 160 -36.59 -23.79 3.97
C ALA A 160 -36.20 -22.31 3.99
N SER A 161 -36.71 -21.52 4.94
CA SER A 161 -36.31 -20.11 5.12
C SER A 161 -34.86 -19.98 5.60
N LEU A 162 -34.43 -20.87 6.52
CA LEU A 162 -33.04 -20.91 6.95
C LEU A 162 -32.10 -21.36 5.82
N ALA A 163 -32.50 -22.35 5.01
CA ALA A 163 -31.76 -22.78 3.82
C ALA A 163 -31.72 -21.69 2.76
N TYR A 164 -32.82 -20.95 2.58
CA TYR A 164 -32.87 -19.77 1.68
C TYR A 164 -31.97 -18.64 2.18
N ILE A 165 -31.99 -18.36 3.48
CA ILE A 165 -31.09 -17.39 4.12
C ILE A 165 -29.64 -17.84 4.01
N LEU A 166 -29.34 -19.11 4.31
CA LEU A 166 -27.99 -19.68 4.13
C LEU A 166 -27.55 -19.71 2.67
N ALA A 167 -28.45 -19.97 1.72
CA ALA A 167 -28.15 -19.87 0.29
C ALA A 167 -27.97 -18.43 -0.20
N SER A 168 -28.60 -17.44 0.47
CA SER A 168 -28.37 -16.02 0.24
C SER A 168 -27.04 -15.54 0.83
N PHE A 169 -26.50 -16.24 1.82
CA PHE A 169 -25.16 -16.09 2.37
C PHE A 169 -24.11 -16.97 1.64
N THR A 170 -24.47 -17.73 0.60
CA THR A 170 -23.44 -18.32 -0.25
C THR A 170 -22.71 -17.17 -0.92
N ALA A 171 -21.49 -16.97 -0.47
CA ALA A 171 -20.56 -15.97 -0.95
C ALA A 171 -20.65 -15.84 -2.46
N SER A 172 -20.82 -14.64 -2.95
CA SER A 172 -20.60 -14.31 -4.36
C SER A 172 -19.34 -15.03 -4.80
N PRO A 173 -19.32 -15.72 -5.95
CA PRO A 173 -18.15 -16.47 -6.37
C PRO A 173 -16.95 -15.52 -6.31
N LEU A 174 -15.92 -15.90 -5.52
CA LEU A 174 -14.70 -15.13 -5.39
C LEU A 174 -14.19 -14.85 -6.80
N ILE A 175 -14.25 -13.61 -7.22
CA ILE A 175 -13.68 -13.18 -8.49
C ILE A 175 -12.18 -13.39 -8.35
N LYS A 176 -11.61 -14.29 -9.14
CA LYS A 176 -10.17 -14.50 -9.19
C LYS A 176 -9.61 -13.72 -10.36
N LEU A 177 -8.52 -13.03 -10.15
CA LEU A 177 -7.71 -12.50 -11.25
C LEU A 177 -7.17 -13.67 -12.09
N PRO A 178 -6.93 -13.42 -13.38
CA PRO A 178 -6.24 -14.37 -14.25
C PRO A 178 -4.91 -14.82 -13.65
N ASP A 179 -4.55 -16.10 -13.84
CA ASP A 179 -3.42 -16.76 -13.17
C ASP A 179 -2.05 -16.50 -13.82
N THR A 180 -1.99 -15.82 -14.95
CA THR A 180 -0.73 -15.62 -15.69
C THR A 180 -0.49 -14.16 -16.02
N LEU A 181 0.71 -13.68 -15.66
CA LEU A 181 1.26 -12.42 -16.12
C LEU A 181 1.99 -12.66 -17.45
N SER A 182 1.69 -11.82 -18.44
CA SER A 182 2.38 -11.82 -19.74
C SER A 182 2.88 -10.40 -20.00
N PRO A 183 4.20 -10.18 -20.09
CA PRO A 183 4.71 -8.84 -20.38
C PRO A 183 4.29 -8.42 -21.81
N ILE A 184 3.91 -7.17 -21.94
CA ILE A 184 3.65 -6.50 -23.22
C ILE A 184 4.88 -5.69 -23.61
N SER A 185 5.41 -4.93 -22.67
CA SER A 185 6.63 -4.14 -22.83
C SER A 185 7.79 -4.82 -22.12
N ALA A 186 9.00 -4.41 -22.49
CA ALA A 186 10.25 -4.84 -21.86
C ALA A 186 11.33 -3.80 -22.15
N LEU A 187 10.98 -2.50 -22.10
CA LEU A 187 11.94 -1.42 -22.26
C LEU A 187 12.65 -1.21 -20.91
N SER A 188 13.92 -0.86 -20.96
CA SER A 188 14.60 -0.44 -19.72
C SER A 188 14.07 0.90 -19.24
N GLY A 189 13.80 1.02 -17.94
CA GLY A 189 13.27 2.21 -17.29
C GLY A 189 11.87 2.02 -16.74
N GLN A 190 11.16 3.11 -16.57
CA GLN A 190 9.87 3.12 -15.92
C GLN A 190 8.74 3.31 -16.92
N GLU A 191 7.79 2.40 -16.94
CA GLU A 191 6.63 2.40 -17.82
C GLU A 191 5.35 2.50 -16.99
N TYR A 192 4.48 3.48 -17.31
CA TYR A 192 3.30 3.80 -16.50
C TYR A 192 2.08 4.11 -17.33
N TRP A 193 0.91 3.95 -16.73
CA TRP A 193 -0.38 4.39 -17.24
C TRP A 193 -0.72 3.84 -18.63
N PRO A 194 -0.74 2.52 -18.81
CA PRO A 194 -1.05 1.92 -20.08
C PRO A 194 -2.54 2.07 -20.42
N VAL A 195 -2.85 2.41 -21.67
CA VAL A 195 -4.21 2.51 -22.18
C VAL A 195 -4.29 1.94 -23.60
N LEU A 196 -5.21 1.01 -23.81
CA LEU A 196 -5.49 0.47 -25.15
C LEU A 196 -6.34 1.43 -25.98
N ASN A 197 -6.12 1.42 -27.29
CA ASN A 197 -7.05 2.01 -28.24
C ASN A 197 -8.35 1.16 -28.36
N THR A 198 -9.34 1.66 -29.08
CA THR A 198 -10.69 1.09 -29.12
C THR A 198 -10.72 -0.34 -29.68
N ASP A 199 -9.91 -0.65 -30.71
CA ASP A 199 -9.81 -1.98 -31.31
C ASP A 199 -8.82 -2.90 -30.60
N GLN A 200 -8.18 -2.45 -29.53
CA GLN A 200 -7.17 -3.16 -28.73
C GLN A 200 -5.95 -3.63 -29.55
N SER A 201 -5.64 -2.95 -30.64
CA SER A 201 -4.47 -3.25 -31.45
C SER A 201 -3.19 -2.55 -30.98
N LYS A 202 -3.33 -1.45 -30.22
CA LYS A 202 -2.24 -0.61 -29.74
C LYS A 202 -2.40 -0.29 -28.26
N VAL A 203 -1.27 -0.19 -27.56
CA VAL A 203 -1.19 0.37 -26.22
C VAL A 203 -0.35 1.63 -26.25
N VAL A 204 -0.82 2.69 -25.58
CA VAL A 204 -0.04 3.90 -25.29
C VAL A 204 0.31 3.91 -23.81
N TYR A 205 1.53 4.24 -23.47
CA TYR A 205 2.00 4.33 -22.09
C TYR A 205 3.10 5.38 -21.93
N GLN A 206 3.26 5.87 -20.71
CA GLN A 206 4.35 6.77 -20.35
C GLN A 206 5.63 5.97 -20.19
N HIS A 207 6.74 6.49 -20.71
CA HIS A 207 8.05 5.88 -20.54
C HIS A 207 9.06 6.92 -20.03
N LYS A 208 9.79 6.56 -18.99
CA LYS A 208 10.89 7.32 -18.42
C LYS A 208 12.16 6.49 -18.51
N MET A 209 13.09 6.87 -19.37
CA MET A 209 14.35 6.17 -19.54
C MET A 209 15.20 6.21 -18.26
N PRO A 210 16.07 5.21 -18.02
CA PRO A 210 17.00 5.23 -16.90
C PRO A 210 17.83 6.52 -16.88
N GLY A 211 17.92 7.17 -15.70
CA GLY A 211 18.63 8.43 -15.52
C GLY A 211 17.95 9.67 -16.13
N SER A 212 16.80 9.51 -16.81
CA SER A 212 16.01 10.65 -17.31
C SER A 212 15.16 11.24 -16.22
N THR A 213 14.92 12.54 -16.31
CA THR A 213 14.00 13.30 -15.45
C THR A 213 12.67 13.59 -16.10
N SER A 214 12.56 13.25 -17.38
CA SER A 214 11.39 13.52 -18.20
C SER A 214 10.77 12.23 -18.72
N PHE A 215 9.48 12.32 -19.00
CA PHE A 215 8.69 11.27 -19.61
C PHE A 215 8.49 11.55 -21.10
N ASN A 216 8.29 10.49 -21.88
CA ASN A 216 7.76 10.55 -23.23
C ASN A 216 6.63 9.53 -23.38
N TRP A 217 5.84 9.68 -24.43
CA TRP A 217 4.86 8.68 -24.82
C TRP A 217 5.51 7.59 -25.65
N SER A 218 5.21 6.35 -25.32
CA SER A 218 5.51 5.17 -26.13
C SER A 218 4.22 4.55 -26.63
N ILE A 219 4.20 4.20 -27.91
CA ILE A 219 3.08 3.52 -28.55
C ILE A 219 3.58 2.15 -29.01
N GLN A 220 2.96 1.09 -28.54
CA GLN A 220 3.32 -0.26 -28.93
C GLN A 220 2.20 -0.92 -29.71
N GLN A 221 2.54 -1.46 -30.88
CA GLN A 221 1.66 -2.30 -31.66
C GLN A 221 1.62 -3.70 -31.02
N LEU A 222 0.43 -4.23 -30.73
CA LEU A 222 0.32 -5.53 -30.05
C LEU A 222 0.50 -6.73 -30.96
N SER A 223 0.39 -6.57 -32.28
CA SER A 223 0.55 -7.66 -33.26
C SER A 223 2.00 -8.09 -33.47
N ASP A 224 2.94 -7.16 -33.42
CA ASP A 224 4.37 -7.37 -33.70
C ASP A 224 5.30 -6.81 -32.62
N LEU A 225 4.71 -6.28 -31.54
CA LEU A 225 5.38 -5.66 -30.37
C LEU A 225 6.31 -4.50 -30.73
N ARG A 226 6.16 -3.91 -31.92
CA ARG A 226 6.95 -2.76 -32.34
C ARG A 226 6.58 -1.55 -31.50
N VAL A 227 7.60 -0.87 -30.96
CA VAL A 227 7.46 0.35 -30.15
C VAL A 227 7.89 1.57 -30.96
N GLU A 228 7.09 2.62 -30.89
CA GLU A 228 7.42 3.95 -31.40
C GLU A 228 7.38 4.94 -30.24
N HIS A 229 8.40 5.81 -30.14
CA HIS A 229 8.45 6.87 -29.14
C HIS A 229 8.06 8.20 -29.78
N LEU A 230 7.19 8.95 -29.12
CA LEU A 230 6.92 10.32 -29.52
C LEU A 230 8.09 11.23 -29.09
N PRO A 231 8.40 12.26 -29.91
CA PRO A 231 9.64 13.04 -29.73
C PRO A 231 9.59 13.97 -28.52
N GLU A 232 8.40 14.42 -28.12
CA GLU A 232 8.24 15.39 -27.04
C GLU A 232 8.55 14.75 -25.67
N ARG A 233 9.17 15.57 -24.81
CA ARG A 233 9.51 15.22 -23.43
C ARG A 233 8.75 16.12 -22.47
N TYR A 234 8.23 15.50 -21.40
CA TYR A 234 7.39 16.14 -20.43
C TYR A 234 7.95 15.93 -19.02
N LEU A 235 7.83 16.95 -18.17
CA LEU A 235 8.21 16.84 -16.74
C LEU A 235 7.20 16.00 -15.95
N ALA A 236 5.93 16.07 -16.35
CA ALA A 236 4.86 15.27 -15.78
C ALA A 236 3.79 14.99 -16.84
N LEU A 237 3.15 13.84 -16.77
CA LEU A 237 2.09 13.41 -17.68
C LEU A 237 0.88 12.87 -16.87
N SER A 238 -0.34 13.16 -17.35
CA SER A 238 -1.55 12.45 -16.93
C SER A 238 -1.73 11.16 -17.72
N GLN A 239 -2.68 10.32 -17.34
CA GLN A 239 -3.15 9.23 -18.19
C GLN A 239 -3.65 9.79 -19.53
N ALA A 240 -3.39 9.09 -20.64
CA ALA A 240 -3.90 9.46 -21.95
C ALA A 240 -5.33 8.94 -22.17
N HIS A 241 -6.08 9.65 -23.00
CA HIS A 241 -7.34 9.19 -23.56
C HIS A 241 -7.26 9.13 -25.08
N TRP A 242 -7.69 8.03 -25.66
CA TRP A 242 -7.80 7.91 -27.09
C TRP A 242 -9.01 8.69 -27.60
N LEU A 243 -8.80 9.61 -28.54
CA LEU A 243 -9.88 10.27 -29.29
C LEU A 243 -10.35 9.40 -30.46
N ASN A 244 -9.41 8.70 -31.06
CA ASN A 244 -9.57 7.75 -32.14
C ASN A 244 -8.29 6.91 -32.25
N ASP A 245 -8.20 5.99 -33.21
CA ASP A 245 -7.04 5.09 -33.38
C ASP A 245 -5.72 5.78 -33.77
N GLN A 246 -5.73 7.11 -33.97
CA GLN A 246 -4.56 7.88 -34.38
C GLN A 246 -4.25 9.08 -33.48
N GLN A 247 -5.11 9.40 -32.53
CA GLN A 247 -4.96 10.59 -31.70
C GLN A 247 -5.24 10.30 -30.23
N ILE A 248 -4.41 10.88 -29.38
CA ILE A 248 -4.58 10.86 -27.92
C ILE A 248 -4.71 12.28 -27.37
N ILE A 249 -5.37 12.41 -26.24
CA ILE A 249 -5.46 13.64 -25.45
C ILE A 249 -4.97 13.36 -24.03
N PHE A 250 -4.24 14.32 -23.46
CA PHE A 250 -3.65 14.19 -22.13
C PHE A 250 -3.30 15.56 -21.55
N ARG A 251 -2.95 15.61 -20.28
CA ARG A 251 -2.29 16.76 -19.64
C ARG A 251 -0.81 16.54 -19.50
N ALA A 252 -0.05 17.59 -19.63
CA ALA A 252 1.39 17.55 -19.44
C ALA A 252 1.93 18.84 -18.86
N ASN A 253 3.05 18.74 -18.14
CA ASN A 253 3.86 19.88 -17.74
C ASN A 253 5.13 19.91 -18.60
N THR A 254 5.38 21.02 -19.26
CA THR A 254 6.58 21.26 -20.06
C THR A 254 7.42 22.36 -19.43
N PRO A 255 8.76 22.37 -19.62
CA PRO A 255 9.62 23.42 -19.08
C PRO A 255 9.24 24.83 -19.54
N ASP A 256 8.76 24.95 -20.81
CA ASP A 256 8.54 26.24 -21.45
C ASP A 256 7.13 26.79 -21.23
N ASN A 257 6.11 25.92 -21.15
CA ASN A 257 4.70 26.34 -21.13
C ASN A 257 3.96 25.99 -19.86
N GLY A 258 4.59 25.31 -18.90
CA GLY A 258 3.90 24.82 -17.71
C GLY A 258 2.84 23.76 -18.02
N CYS A 259 1.74 23.75 -17.27
CA CYS A 259 0.67 22.75 -17.43
C CYS A 259 -0.30 23.12 -18.55
N HIS A 260 -0.50 22.20 -19.51
CA HIS A 260 -1.49 22.32 -20.58
C HIS A 260 -2.15 20.99 -20.90
N PHE A 261 -3.35 21.05 -21.47
CA PHE A 261 -3.96 19.93 -22.19
C PHE A 261 -3.40 19.90 -23.60
N TYR A 262 -3.05 18.71 -24.06
CA TYR A 262 -2.46 18.47 -25.37
C TYR A 262 -3.26 17.43 -26.14
N GLN A 263 -3.36 17.66 -27.45
CA GLN A 263 -3.80 16.65 -28.41
C GLN A 263 -2.59 16.23 -29.25
N GLN A 264 -2.32 14.96 -29.37
CA GLN A 264 -1.19 14.39 -30.08
C GLN A 264 -1.64 13.39 -31.13
N THR A 265 -1.20 13.59 -32.36
CA THR A 265 -1.32 12.59 -33.42
C THR A 265 -0.16 11.61 -33.31
N ILE A 266 -0.48 10.31 -33.27
CA ILE A 266 0.52 9.26 -33.06
C ILE A 266 1.20 8.80 -34.36
N LEU A 267 0.57 9.00 -35.51
CA LEU A 267 1.14 8.69 -36.82
C LEU A 267 0.87 9.84 -37.81
N PRO A 268 1.90 10.38 -38.48
CA PRO A 268 3.32 10.07 -38.23
C PRO A 268 3.80 10.57 -36.88
N SER A 269 4.71 9.81 -36.23
CA SER A 269 5.25 10.11 -34.91
C SER A 269 6.00 11.45 -34.80
N SER A 270 6.30 12.09 -35.91
CA SER A 270 6.95 13.40 -36.00
C SER A 270 6.00 14.59 -35.85
N SER A 271 4.68 14.37 -35.78
CA SER A 271 3.72 15.47 -35.63
C SER A 271 3.83 16.09 -34.23
N PRO A 272 3.98 17.42 -34.09
CA PRO A 272 4.03 18.03 -32.76
C PRO A 272 2.68 17.95 -32.05
N ALA A 273 2.72 17.94 -30.73
CA ALA A 273 1.52 18.02 -29.89
C ALA A 273 0.89 19.42 -30.01
N ILE A 274 -0.44 19.45 -30.11
CA ILE A 274 -1.21 20.69 -30.16
C ILE A 274 -1.65 21.05 -28.76
N SER A 275 -1.22 22.22 -28.26
CA SER A 275 -1.70 22.76 -26.99
C SER A 275 -3.14 23.26 -27.12
N LEU A 276 -4.04 22.81 -26.26
CA LEU A 276 -5.47 23.18 -26.29
C LEU A 276 -5.80 24.28 -25.28
N ARG A 277 -5.48 24.06 -24.02
CA ARG A 277 -5.74 25.05 -22.96
C ARG A 277 -4.78 24.87 -21.78
N PRO A 278 -4.51 25.94 -21.00
CA PRO A 278 -3.73 25.83 -19.76
C PRO A 278 -4.49 25.04 -18.68
N CYS A 279 -3.74 24.44 -17.76
CA CYS A 279 -4.21 23.83 -16.53
C CYS A 279 -3.36 24.29 -15.33
N GLN A 280 -3.87 24.10 -14.11
CA GLN A 280 -3.12 24.45 -12.90
C GLN A 280 -2.26 23.28 -12.41
N ALA A 281 -2.71 22.04 -12.62
CA ALA A 281 -2.01 20.86 -12.16
C ALA A 281 -2.14 19.67 -13.12
N VAL A 282 -1.09 18.86 -13.20
CA VAL A 282 -1.15 17.56 -13.89
C VAL A 282 -1.68 16.52 -12.92
N ILE A 283 -2.98 16.25 -12.99
CA ILE A 283 -3.67 15.21 -12.20
C ILE A 283 -3.74 13.96 -13.05
N LYS A 284 -3.28 12.83 -12.50
CA LYS A 284 -3.05 11.60 -13.27
C LYS A 284 -4.29 11.02 -13.91
N GLN A 285 -5.39 10.87 -13.18
CA GLN A 285 -6.69 10.40 -13.70
C GLN A 285 -7.79 11.44 -13.53
N GLY A 286 -7.55 12.67 -13.92
CA GLY A 286 -8.48 13.77 -13.73
C GLY A 286 -9.17 14.25 -15.00
N LEU A 287 -9.22 13.45 -16.08
CA LEU A 287 -9.86 13.82 -17.35
C LEU A 287 -10.78 12.66 -17.77
N GLN A 288 -12.05 12.96 -18.05
CA GLN A 288 -13.05 11.96 -18.45
C GLN A 288 -13.94 12.50 -19.58
N PRO A 289 -14.13 11.73 -20.66
CA PRO A 289 -15.16 12.05 -21.67
C PRO A 289 -16.54 11.68 -21.15
N TRP A 290 -17.53 12.50 -21.43
CA TRP A 290 -18.94 12.21 -21.13
C TRP A 290 -19.87 12.83 -22.18
N GLN A 291 -20.56 12.02 -22.97
CA GLN A 291 -21.34 12.43 -24.12
C GLN A 291 -20.49 13.23 -25.13
N ASP A 292 -20.84 14.47 -25.40
CA ASP A 292 -20.16 15.40 -26.30
C ASP A 292 -19.24 16.39 -25.57
N LYS A 293 -19.03 16.21 -24.27
CA LYS A 293 -18.24 17.09 -23.39
C LYS A 293 -17.10 16.34 -22.68
N TRP A 294 -16.21 17.14 -22.10
CA TRP A 294 -15.21 16.66 -21.18
C TRP A 294 -15.50 17.12 -19.77
N PHE A 295 -15.21 16.28 -18.81
CA PHE A 295 -15.07 16.62 -17.40
C PHE A 295 -13.61 16.54 -17.03
N TRP A 296 -13.13 17.53 -16.30
CA TRP A 296 -11.77 17.48 -15.79
C TRP A 296 -11.65 18.08 -14.41
N LEU A 297 -10.84 17.44 -13.63
CA LEU A 297 -10.44 17.90 -12.30
C LEU A 297 -9.26 18.83 -12.44
N ASP A 298 -9.31 20.01 -11.82
CA ASP A 298 -8.20 20.97 -11.78
C ASP A 298 -8.25 21.76 -10.46
N LYS A 299 -7.36 22.70 -10.27
CA LYS A 299 -7.38 23.66 -9.17
C LYS A 299 -7.85 25.03 -9.68
N ASP A 300 -8.55 25.77 -8.84
CA ASP A 300 -8.85 27.18 -9.10
C ASP A 300 -7.64 28.08 -8.70
N GLU A 301 -7.79 29.41 -8.87
CA GLU A 301 -6.74 30.39 -8.59
C GLU A 301 -6.29 30.42 -7.12
N VAL A 302 -7.12 29.93 -6.21
CA VAL A 302 -6.79 29.82 -4.77
C VAL A 302 -6.37 28.41 -4.35
N GLY A 303 -6.16 27.49 -5.32
CA GLY A 303 -5.67 26.13 -5.08
C GLY A 303 -6.75 25.12 -4.66
N GLN A 304 -8.04 25.52 -4.63
CA GLN A 304 -9.14 24.61 -4.34
C GLN A 304 -9.39 23.66 -5.52
N SER A 305 -9.64 22.40 -5.25
CA SER A 305 -10.00 21.42 -6.27
C SER A 305 -11.39 21.72 -6.86
N VAL A 306 -11.45 21.75 -8.19
CA VAL A 306 -12.65 22.09 -8.95
C VAL A 306 -12.83 21.10 -10.09
N ILE A 307 -14.05 20.67 -10.33
CA ILE A 307 -14.40 19.92 -11.52
C ILE A 307 -15.00 20.89 -12.55
N TRP A 308 -14.42 20.87 -13.72
CA TRP A 308 -14.85 21.63 -14.89
C TRP A 308 -15.58 20.73 -15.87
N THR A 309 -16.44 21.32 -16.69
CA THR A 309 -17.08 20.65 -17.83
C THR A 309 -17.09 21.55 -19.05
N GLY A 310 -16.99 20.97 -20.24
CA GLY A 310 -17.04 21.70 -21.50
C GLY A 310 -16.14 21.13 -22.59
N ALA A 311 -15.81 21.97 -23.57
CA ALA A 311 -14.85 21.64 -24.63
C ALA A 311 -13.42 22.00 -24.17
N LEU A 312 -12.44 21.16 -24.49
CA LEU A 312 -11.05 21.41 -24.10
C LEU A 312 -10.38 22.52 -24.95
N ASP A 313 -10.88 22.78 -26.13
CA ASP A 313 -10.45 23.85 -27.07
C ASP A 313 -11.41 25.03 -27.09
N GLY A 314 -12.40 25.08 -26.23
CA GLY A 314 -13.48 26.08 -26.24
C GLY A 314 -13.95 26.50 -24.86
N ASN A 315 -15.26 26.75 -24.75
CA ASN A 315 -15.89 27.18 -23.52
C ASN A 315 -15.94 26.07 -22.48
N ALA A 316 -15.76 26.45 -21.22
CA ALA A 316 -15.82 25.58 -20.08
C ALA A 316 -16.46 26.27 -18.88
N ASP A 317 -17.24 25.53 -18.12
CA ASP A 317 -17.93 25.99 -16.92
C ASP A 317 -17.48 25.18 -15.71
N VAL A 318 -17.52 25.81 -14.53
CA VAL A 318 -17.33 25.10 -13.27
C VAL A 318 -18.54 24.23 -13.05
N PHE A 319 -18.33 22.91 -12.98
CA PHE A 319 -19.38 21.95 -12.63
C PHE A 319 -19.60 21.91 -11.11
N VAL A 320 -18.53 21.71 -10.33
CA VAL A 320 -18.59 21.70 -8.86
C VAL A 320 -17.27 22.11 -8.24
N LYS A 321 -17.33 22.91 -7.16
CA LYS A 321 -16.19 23.17 -6.28
C LYS A 321 -16.21 22.13 -5.16
N LEU A 322 -15.08 21.43 -5.00
CA LEU A 322 -14.94 20.35 -4.04
C LEU A 322 -14.59 20.89 -2.65
N PRO A 323 -14.86 20.14 -1.57
CA PRO A 323 -14.55 20.56 -0.21
C PRO A 323 -13.06 20.94 -0.02
N SER A 324 -12.82 22.09 0.60
CA SER A 324 -11.46 22.61 0.84
C SER A 324 -10.70 21.84 1.93
N ASN A 325 -11.40 21.06 2.76
CA ASN A 325 -10.80 20.23 3.80
C ASN A 325 -10.27 18.87 3.27
N TRP A 326 -10.46 18.56 1.99
CA TRP A 326 -9.78 17.43 1.34
C TRP A 326 -8.35 17.79 0.98
N ARG A 327 -7.43 16.87 1.21
CA ARG A 327 -6.03 17.07 0.87
C ARG A 327 -5.81 17.12 -0.64
N ALA A 328 -6.29 16.08 -1.34
CA ALA A 328 -6.22 15.96 -2.78
C ALA A 328 -7.37 15.14 -3.33
N VAL A 329 -7.71 15.35 -4.59
CA VAL A 329 -8.55 14.44 -5.37
C VAL A 329 -7.66 13.81 -6.42
N GLU A 330 -7.42 12.50 -6.29
CA GLU A 330 -6.42 11.80 -7.10
C GLU A 330 -7.01 11.31 -8.42
N ASN A 331 -8.25 10.85 -8.38
CA ASN A 331 -8.89 10.18 -9.50
C ASN A 331 -10.34 10.59 -9.65
N MET A 332 -10.79 10.59 -10.89
CA MET A 332 -12.18 10.84 -11.26
C MET A 332 -12.60 9.85 -12.36
N LEU A 333 -13.74 9.20 -12.18
CA LEU A 333 -14.37 8.34 -13.18
C LEU A 333 -15.82 8.74 -13.40
N ILE A 334 -16.31 8.60 -14.63
CA ILE A 334 -17.72 8.83 -14.97
C ILE A 334 -18.26 7.58 -15.66
N GLN A 335 -19.45 7.15 -15.23
CA GLN A 335 -20.24 6.13 -15.91
C GLN A 335 -21.73 6.43 -15.76
N GLY A 336 -22.47 6.47 -16.86
CA GLY A 336 -23.87 6.88 -16.84
C GLY A 336 -24.05 8.31 -16.33
N GLU A 337 -24.82 8.49 -15.27
CA GLU A 337 -25.06 9.78 -14.60
C GLU A 337 -24.29 9.89 -13.26
N GLN A 338 -23.34 9.00 -13.00
CA GLN A 338 -22.57 8.96 -11.78
C GLN A 338 -21.12 9.37 -12.03
N LEU A 339 -20.63 10.27 -11.18
CA LEU A 339 -19.25 10.68 -11.12
C LEU A 339 -18.66 10.17 -9.80
N LEU A 340 -17.56 9.44 -9.88
CA LEU A 340 -16.85 8.91 -8.73
C LEU A 340 -15.54 9.65 -8.54
N LEU A 341 -15.23 9.98 -7.29
CA LEU A 341 -14.01 10.67 -6.90
C LEU A 341 -13.24 9.83 -5.90
N LEU A 342 -11.97 9.58 -6.18
CA LEU A 342 -11.03 9.04 -5.21
C LEU A 342 -10.30 10.21 -4.56
N VAL A 343 -10.51 10.36 -3.28
CA VAL A 343 -10.07 11.51 -2.49
C VAL A 343 -9.05 11.06 -1.47
N GLN A 344 -7.96 11.76 -1.37
CA GLN A 344 -7.05 11.68 -0.23
C GLN A 344 -7.55 12.64 0.86
N GLU A 345 -8.23 12.12 1.88
CA GLU A 345 -8.74 12.95 3.00
C GLU A 345 -7.61 13.35 3.94
N THR A 346 -6.70 12.42 4.22
CA THR A 346 -5.53 12.63 5.06
C THR A 346 -4.28 12.14 4.35
N GLN A 347 -3.13 12.26 5.00
CA GLN A 347 -1.84 11.78 4.47
C GLN A 347 -1.79 10.25 4.31
N ASN A 348 -2.66 9.52 5.03
CA ASN A 348 -2.62 8.06 5.08
C ASN A 348 -3.93 7.39 4.66
N ASN A 349 -4.98 8.17 4.39
CA ASN A 349 -6.31 7.63 4.15
C ASN A 349 -6.88 8.14 2.84
N SER A 350 -7.45 7.24 2.07
CA SER A 350 -8.28 7.59 0.92
C SER A 350 -9.76 7.38 1.22
N ALA A 351 -10.61 8.02 0.45
CA ALA A 351 -12.06 7.84 0.49
C ALA A 351 -12.63 7.86 -0.92
N LEU A 352 -13.66 7.07 -1.14
CA LEU A 352 -14.44 7.04 -2.36
C LEU A 352 -15.72 7.84 -2.16
N PHE A 353 -15.94 8.84 -2.99
CA PHE A 353 -17.15 9.63 -3.03
C PHE A 353 -17.87 9.45 -4.37
N ARG A 354 -19.19 9.49 -4.31
CA ARG A 354 -20.08 9.56 -5.48
C ARG A 354 -20.68 10.95 -5.56
N VAL A 355 -20.67 11.55 -6.73
CA VAL A 355 -21.33 12.81 -7.05
C VAL A 355 -22.41 12.52 -8.07
N ASP A 356 -23.64 12.82 -7.75
CA ASP A 356 -24.75 12.77 -8.71
C ASP A 356 -24.65 14.01 -9.62
N LEU A 357 -24.73 13.80 -10.93
CA LEU A 357 -24.63 14.90 -11.90
C LEU A 357 -25.81 15.89 -11.85
N THR A 358 -26.85 15.57 -11.08
CA THR A 358 -28.05 16.44 -10.94
C THR A 358 -27.99 17.38 -9.73
N ASP A 359 -27.42 16.92 -8.59
CA ASP A 359 -27.37 17.72 -7.36
C ASP A 359 -25.97 18.26 -7.03
N ASN A 360 -24.95 17.78 -7.72
CA ASN A 360 -23.55 18.19 -7.59
C ASN A 360 -22.97 18.03 -6.17
N THR A 361 -23.57 17.20 -5.32
CA THR A 361 -23.12 16.99 -3.94
C THR A 361 -22.32 15.69 -3.82
N PRO A 362 -21.12 15.72 -3.21
CA PRO A 362 -20.36 14.50 -2.94
C PRO A 362 -20.96 13.70 -1.79
N HIS A 363 -21.28 12.44 -2.04
CA HIS A 363 -21.76 11.47 -1.05
C HIS A 363 -20.69 10.41 -0.81
N LEU A 364 -20.34 10.19 0.46
CA LEU A 364 -19.35 9.18 0.84
C LEU A 364 -19.87 7.78 0.54
N VAL A 365 -19.10 6.99 -0.22
CA VAL A 365 -19.33 5.56 -0.44
C VAL A 365 -18.59 4.76 0.63
N MET A 366 -17.26 4.95 0.77
CA MET A 366 -16.48 4.30 1.80
C MET A 366 -15.15 5.02 2.07
N ARG A 367 -14.51 4.68 3.21
CA ARG A 367 -13.18 5.14 3.57
C ARG A 367 -12.21 3.97 3.65
N PHE A 368 -10.96 4.26 3.25
CA PHE A 368 -9.83 3.33 3.33
C PHE A 368 -8.84 3.86 4.36
N HIS A 369 -8.32 3.00 5.22
CA HIS A 369 -7.25 3.34 6.18
C HIS A 369 -5.85 3.19 5.55
N TYR A 370 -5.77 3.38 4.24
CA TYR A 370 -4.56 3.33 3.42
C TYR A 370 -4.76 4.20 2.17
N LEU A 371 -3.67 4.48 1.46
CA LEU A 371 -3.74 5.21 0.20
C LEU A 371 -4.11 4.27 -0.95
N VAL A 372 -5.01 4.73 -1.79
CA VAL A 372 -5.38 4.11 -3.06
C VAL A 372 -4.85 5.01 -4.17
N ASP A 373 -4.00 4.48 -5.05
CA ASP A 373 -3.36 5.25 -6.12
C ASP A 373 -4.26 5.37 -7.35
N GLN A 374 -5.10 4.36 -7.60
CA GLN A 374 -5.88 4.30 -8.82
C GLN A 374 -7.18 3.53 -8.64
N MET A 375 -8.18 3.92 -9.43
CA MET A 375 -9.43 3.18 -9.63
C MET A 375 -9.76 3.03 -11.11
N SER A 376 -10.41 1.92 -11.47
CA SER A 376 -10.97 1.70 -12.80
C SER A 376 -12.27 0.90 -12.70
N TRP A 377 -13.12 0.95 -13.73
CA TRP A 377 -14.34 0.15 -13.75
C TRP A 377 -14.03 -1.33 -13.90
N TRP A 378 -14.61 -2.16 -13.04
CA TRP A 378 -14.63 -3.61 -13.22
C TRP A 378 -15.88 -4.06 -14.00
N ASP A 379 -17.03 -3.54 -13.60
CA ASP A 379 -18.33 -3.68 -14.26
C ASP A 379 -19.21 -2.47 -13.91
N ASP A 380 -20.51 -2.55 -14.14
CA ASP A 380 -21.44 -1.43 -13.94
C ASP A 380 -21.55 -0.97 -12.46
N ASN A 381 -21.25 -1.87 -11.49
CA ASN A 381 -21.40 -1.60 -10.07
C ASN A 381 -20.11 -1.80 -9.26
N GLN A 382 -19.04 -2.29 -9.87
CA GLN A 382 -17.80 -2.59 -9.17
C GLN A 382 -16.62 -1.80 -9.73
N LEU A 383 -15.75 -1.37 -8.84
CA LEU A 383 -14.47 -0.75 -9.16
C LEU A 383 -13.31 -1.67 -8.81
N LEU A 384 -12.34 -1.73 -9.69
CA LEU A 384 -11.00 -2.25 -9.43
C LEU A 384 -10.15 -1.14 -8.83
N LEU A 385 -9.67 -1.35 -7.63
CA LEU A 385 -8.76 -0.44 -6.92
C LEU A 385 -7.35 -0.99 -6.91
N ALA A 386 -6.38 -0.10 -7.09
CA ALA A 386 -4.96 -0.37 -6.90
C ALA A 386 -4.44 0.43 -5.69
N PRO A 387 -4.47 -0.14 -4.47
CA PRO A 387 -3.91 0.49 -3.30
C PRO A 387 -2.38 0.47 -3.33
N LEU A 388 -1.75 1.51 -2.79
CA LEU A 388 -0.31 1.52 -2.56
C LEU A 388 0.07 0.47 -1.51
N SER A 389 1.04 -0.37 -1.85
CA SER A 389 1.59 -1.41 -0.95
C SER A 389 0.58 -2.48 -0.49
N GLN A 390 -0.52 -2.67 -1.21
CA GLN A 390 -1.53 -3.69 -0.95
C GLN A 390 -1.93 -4.44 -2.23
N GLU A 391 -2.71 -5.50 -2.06
CA GLU A 391 -3.28 -6.26 -3.16
C GLU A 391 -4.34 -5.45 -3.91
N LEU A 392 -4.55 -5.76 -5.19
CA LEU A 392 -5.69 -5.25 -5.94
C LEU A 392 -7.01 -5.64 -5.26
N GLN A 393 -7.97 -4.75 -5.28
CA GLN A 393 -9.24 -4.92 -4.59
C GLN A 393 -10.41 -4.58 -5.50
N LEU A 394 -11.53 -5.24 -5.28
CA LEU A 394 -12.82 -4.85 -5.86
C LEU A 394 -13.68 -4.20 -4.79
N VAL A 395 -14.31 -3.10 -5.13
CA VAL A 395 -15.30 -2.45 -4.28
C VAL A 395 -16.64 -2.37 -5.02
N ASP A 396 -17.70 -2.81 -4.35
CA ASP A 396 -19.06 -2.60 -4.80
C ASP A 396 -19.50 -1.20 -4.35
N ILE A 397 -19.87 -0.34 -5.32
CA ILE A 397 -20.19 1.06 -5.07
C ILE A 397 -21.56 1.30 -4.42
N GLU A 398 -22.45 0.30 -4.43
CA GLU A 398 -23.78 0.43 -3.82
C GLU A 398 -23.76 0.11 -2.32
N ASN A 399 -23.04 -0.95 -1.93
CA ASN A 399 -23.04 -1.44 -0.55
C ASN A 399 -21.68 -1.28 0.16
N GLY A 400 -20.64 -0.82 -0.53
CA GLY A 400 -19.32 -0.63 0.03
C GLY A 400 -18.58 -1.94 0.35
N HIS A 401 -19.03 -3.08 -0.19
CA HIS A 401 -18.36 -4.37 0.04
C HIS A 401 -17.01 -4.40 -0.66
N LEU A 402 -15.94 -4.70 0.09
CA LEU A 402 -14.57 -4.77 -0.38
C LEU A 402 -14.10 -6.22 -0.45
N GLN A 403 -13.57 -6.63 -1.60
CA GLN A 403 -12.99 -7.95 -1.83
C GLN A 403 -11.54 -7.81 -2.27
N SER A 404 -10.59 -8.47 -1.58
CA SER A 404 -9.22 -8.61 -2.07
C SER A 404 -9.15 -9.64 -3.21
N LEU A 405 -8.33 -9.36 -4.21
CA LEU A 405 -8.14 -10.24 -5.37
C LEU A 405 -6.95 -11.20 -5.24
N GLY A 406 -6.23 -11.15 -4.11
CA GLY A 406 -5.23 -12.13 -3.71
C GLY A 406 -3.76 -11.73 -3.97
N PRO A 407 -2.80 -12.59 -3.57
CA PRO A 407 -1.39 -12.23 -3.37
C PRO A 407 -0.59 -11.94 -4.63
N LEU A 408 -1.06 -12.31 -5.82
CA LEU A 408 -0.36 -12.04 -7.10
C LEU A 408 -0.34 -10.56 -7.49
N THR A 409 -0.98 -9.69 -6.71
CA THR A 409 -1.28 -8.32 -7.12
C THR A 409 -0.47 -7.26 -6.38
N ARG A 410 0.44 -7.64 -5.49
CA ARG A 410 1.26 -6.69 -4.70
C ARG A 410 2.20 -5.81 -5.52
N GLU A 411 2.60 -6.30 -6.67
CA GLU A 411 3.53 -5.61 -7.56
C GLU A 411 2.82 -4.90 -8.71
N LEU A 412 1.47 -4.94 -8.72
CA LEU A 412 0.65 -4.38 -9.78
C LEU A 412 0.01 -3.06 -9.35
N THR A 413 0.05 -2.11 -10.25
CA THR A 413 -0.64 -0.82 -10.12
C THR A 413 -1.26 -0.42 -11.46
N GLN A 414 -2.04 0.65 -11.49
CA GLN A 414 -2.63 1.21 -12.71
C GLN A 414 -3.38 0.15 -13.53
N ALA A 415 -4.11 -0.71 -12.83
CA ALA A 415 -4.81 -1.83 -13.41
C ALA A 415 -6.13 -1.40 -14.06
N ILE A 416 -6.33 -1.77 -15.32
CA ILE A 416 -7.53 -1.48 -16.11
C ILE A 416 -8.09 -2.77 -16.65
N ARG A 417 -9.38 -3.02 -16.41
CA ARG A 417 -10.06 -4.18 -16.96
C ARG A 417 -10.44 -3.97 -18.42
N TYR A 418 -10.16 -4.98 -19.23
CA TYR A 418 -10.66 -5.16 -20.58
C TYR A 418 -11.40 -6.50 -20.67
N PRO A 419 -12.23 -6.75 -21.70
CA PRO A 419 -12.94 -8.02 -21.85
C PRO A 419 -11.98 -9.23 -21.80
N GLY A 420 -12.13 -10.05 -20.75
CA GLY A 420 -11.33 -11.28 -20.55
C GLY A 420 -9.92 -11.10 -20.00
N GLN A 421 -9.47 -9.87 -19.70
CA GLN A 421 -8.10 -9.61 -19.26
C GLN A 421 -7.99 -8.30 -18.47
N VAL A 422 -6.87 -8.14 -17.74
CA VAL A 422 -6.53 -6.89 -17.03
C VAL A 422 -5.18 -6.42 -17.53
N LEU A 423 -5.12 -5.17 -17.97
CA LEU A 423 -3.88 -4.47 -18.29
C LEU A 423 -3.37 -3.74 -17.05
N ALA A 424 -2.11 -3.88 -16.72
CA ALA A 424 -1.54 -3.24 -15.54
C ALA A 424 -0.08 -2.85 -15.75
N THR A 425 0.42 -2.00 -14.86
CA THR A 425 1.85 -1.77 -14.66
C THR A 425 2.34 -2.70 -13.56
N GLN A 426 3.40 -3.44 -13.82
CA GLN A 426 4.10 -4.27 -12.84
C GLN A 426 5.38 -3.58 -12.39
N TYR A 427 5.56 -3.42 -11.09
CA TYR A 427 6.85 -3.02 -10.52
C TYR A 427 7.79 -4.21 -10.43
N LEU A 428 8.99 -4.04 -10.97
CA LEU A 428 10.08 -5.00 -10.86
C LEU A 428 11.04 -4.50 -9.76
N ASP A 429 11.06 -5.19 -8.63
CA ASP A 429 11.98 -4.92 -7.51
C ASP A 429 11.89 -3.50 -6.88
N TYR A 430 10.68 -2.93 -6.78
CA TYR A 430 10.51 -1.66 -6.07
C TYR A 430 10.82 -1.83 -4.58
N THR A 431 11.93 -1.25 -4.16
CA THR A 431 12.37 -1.24 -2.76
C THR A 431 12.88 0.14 -2.37
N THR A 432 12.85 0.43 -1.08
CA THR A 432 13.39 1.68 -0.51
C THR A 432 14.47 1.38 0.50
N ASP A 433 15.48 2.25 0.55
CA ASP A 433 16.58 2.16 1.51
C ASP A 433 16.67 3.41 2.37
N ILE A 434 17.16 3.23 3.59
CA ILE A 434 17.50 4.34 4.49
C ILE A 434 18.99 4.64 4.36
N TYR A 435 19.30 5.92 4.13
CA TYR A 435 20.66 6.45 4.11
C TYR A 435 20.84 7.45 5.24
N GLN A 436 21.99 7.39 5.86
CA GLN A 436 22.43 8.29 6.92
C GLN A 436 23.36 9.38 6.36
N PHE A 437 23.25 10.60 6.83
CA PHE A 437 24.15 11.69 6.53
C PHE A 437 24.44 12.55 7.76
N THR A 438 25.58 13.21 7.79
CA THR A 438 25.92 14.17 8.84
C THR A 438 25.44 15.56 8.43
N ASN A 439 24.67 16.20 9.29
CA ASN A 439 24.11 17.55 9.06
C ASN A 439 25.10 18.64 9.51
N GLN A 440 26.34 18.60 9.02
CA GLN A 440 27.29 19.67 9.28
C GLN A 440 27.18 20.75 8.21
N LEU A 441 26.57 21.87 8.57
CA LEU A 441 26.41 23.07 7.73
C LEU A 441 27.73 23.64 7.17
N ASP A 442 28.88 23.25 7.74
CA ASP A 442 30.20 23.78 7.41
C ASP A 442 31.04 22.91 6.48
N SER A 443 30.56 21.76 6.02
CA SER A 443 31.34 20.84 5.18
C SER A 443 30.83 20.78 3.75
N ALA A 444 31.78 20.62 2.81
CA ALA A 444 31.50 20.26 1.43
C ALA A 444 30.61 19.00 1.39
N LEU A 445 29.49 19.04 0.68
CA LEU A 445 28.48 18.00 0.40
C LEU A 445 28.42 16.87 1.45
N PRO A 446 27.29 16.68 2.16
CA PRO A 446 27.14 15.62 3.14
C PRO A 446 27.39 14.25 2.47
N GLN A 447 28.15 13.38 3.15
CA GLN A 447 28.35 12.00 2.67
C GLN A 447 27.16 11.15 3.08
N LEU A 448 26.53 10.49 2.09
CA LEU A 448 25.49 9.51 2.33
C LEU A 448 26.11 8.13 2.54
N SER A 449 25.69 7.45 3.59
CA SER A 449 26.06 6.05 3.84
C SER A 449 24.80 5.20 4.04
N PRO A 450 24.75 3.97 3.48
CA PRO A 450 23.64 3.06 3.74
C PRO A 450 23.47 2.75 5.22
N TRP A 451 22.24 2.75 5.73
CA TRP A 451 21.94 2.50 7.13
C TRP A 451 20.93 1.36 7.28
N HIS A 452 21.32 0.27 7.96
CA HIS A 452 20.50 -0.93 8.19
C HIS A 452 19.81 -1.51 6.94
N VAL A 453 20.46 -1.37 5.78
CA VAL A 453 19.93 -1.81 4.49
C VAL A 453 19.74 -3.33 4.43
N SER A 454 18.62 -3.77 3.87
CA SER A 454 18.33 -5.16 3.54
C SER A 454 18.05 -5.31 2.03
N ASN A 455 17.64 -6.46 1.58
CA ASN A 455 17.14 -6.66 0.22
C ASN A 455 15.62 -6.40 0.08
N ARG A 456 15.03 -5.69 1.03
CA ARG A 456 13.61 -5.32 1.08
C ARG A 456 13.48 -3.85 1.45
N SER A 457 12.26 -3.33 1.39
CA SER A 457 11.99 -1.92 1.71
C SER A 457 12.19 -1.58 3.18
N GLU A 458 12.87 -0.46 3.43
CA GLU A 458 12.96 0.21 4.72
C GLU A 458 12.32 1.60 4.63
N ARG A 459 11.53 1.95 5.63
CA ARG A 459 10.83 3.24 5.69
C ARG A 459 10.42 3.62 7.11
N LEU A 460 9.88 4.80 7.29
CA LEU A 460 9.35 5.33 8.56
C LEU A 460 10.31 5.16 9.73
N LEU A 461 10.92 6.25 10.16
CA LEU A 461 11.78 6.26 11.32
C LEU A 461 11.14 7.02 12.48
N ALA A 462 11.39 6.55 13.71
CA ALA A 462 11.12 7.29 14.93
C ALA A 462 12.36 7.22 15.83
N MET A 463 12.82 8.36 16.29
CA MET A 463 14.06 8.49 17.07
C MET A 463 13.77 9.14 18.42
N ALA A 464 14.34 8.61 19.49
CA ALA A 464 14.37 9.21 20.82
C ALA A 464 15.52 8.64 21.63
N GLU A 465 16.29 9.50 22.29
CA GLU A 465 17.33 9.12 23.27
C GLU A 465 18.31 8.04 22.78
N GLY A 466 18.74 8.14 21.51
CA GLY A 466 19.64 7.16 20.89
C GLY A 466 18.99 5.84 20.45
N GLN A 467 17.67 5.70 20.63
CA GLN A 467 16.91 4.58 20.09
C GLN A 467 16.27 4.95 18.75
N ILE A 468 16.41 4.08 17.76
CA ILE A 468 15.82 4.30 16.44
C ILE A 468 14.95 3.09 16.09
N ALA A 469 13.64 3.32 15.97
CA ALA A 469 12.70 2.36 15.44
C ALA A 469 12.41 2.66 13.98
N PHE A 470 12.23 1.63 13.16
CA PHE A 470 11.93 1.78 11.73
C PHE A 470 11.04 0.65 11.23
N VAL A 471 10.42 0.85 10.09
CA VAL A 471 9.65 -0.18 9.39
C VAL A 471 10.52 -0.83 8.33
N SER A 472 10.55 -2.16 8.31
CA SER A 472 11.25 -2.94 7.29
C SER A 472 10.44 -4.17 6.87
N GLU A 473 10.55 -4.52 5.59
CA GLU A 473 9.92 -5.71 5.01
C GLU A 473 10.85 -6.94 4.97
N ARG A 474 12.00 -6.89 5.63
CA ARG A 474 12.98 -8.00 5.67
C ARG A 474 12.41 -9.31 6.24
N ALA A 475 11.30 -9.27 6.94
CA ALA A 475 10.57 -10.45 7.43
C ALA A 475 9.49 -10.96 6.45
N GLY A 476 9.44 -10.43 5.21
CA GLY A 476 8.48 -10.80 4.16
C GLY A 476 7.35 -9.82 3.98
N HIS A 477 6.96 -9.07 5.01
CA HIS A 477 6.01 -7.98 5.01
C HIS A 477 6.38 -6.95 6.07
N SER A 478 5.73 -5.79 6.06
CA SER A 478 6.05 -4.66 6.95
C SER A 478 6.03 -5.06 8.42
N GLN A 479 7.16 -4.91 9.09
CA GLN A 479 7.33 -5.10 10.53
C GLN A 479 8.08 -3.91 11.12
N ILE A 480 7.91 -3.71 12.43
CA ILE A 480 8.62 -2.69 13.19
C ILE A 480 9.88 -3.29 13.78
N TRP A 481 11.00 -2.62 13.59
CA TRP A 481 12.32 -3.02 14.04
C TRP A 481 12.94 -1.95 14.92
N LEU A 482 13.76 -2.36 15.89
CA LEU A 482 14.59 -1.49 16.71
C LEU A 482 16.05 -1.68 16.34
N ALA A 483 16.75 -0.60 16.02
CA ALA A 483 18.17 -0.62 15.73
C ALA A 483 18.99 -0.85 17.00
N GLN A 484 19.99 -1.71 16.93
CA GLN A 484 20.94 -2.02 18.01
C GLN A 484 22.37 -2.05 17.43
N GLY A 485 22.99 -0.89 17.35
CA GLY A 485 24.30 -0.73 16.70
C GLY A 485 24.24 -1.07 15.20
N LYS A 486 24.88 -2.15 14.76
CA LYS A 486 24.82 -2.64 13.37
C LYS A 486 23.70 -3.63 13.11
N ASP A 487 23.11 -4.18 14.17
CA ASP A 487 22.02 -5.16 14.11
C ASP A 487 20.66 -4.50 14.34
N SER A 488 19.59 -5.25 14.15
CA SER A 488 18.23 -4.81 14.45
C SER A 488 17.38 -5.96 14.97
N VAL A 489 16.47 -5.64 15.89
CA VAL A 489 15.55 -6.60 16.50
C VAL A 489 14.13 -6.30 16.07
N GLN A 490 13.40 -7.33 15.66
CA GLN A 490 11.98 -7.21 15.31
C GLN A 490 11.13 -7.03 16.57
N LEU A 491 10.33 -5.96 16.60
CA LEU A 491 9.43 -5.64 17.72
C LEU A 491 7.98 -6.03 17.47
N SER A 492 7.55 -6.20 16.23
CA SER A 492 6.14 -6.45 15.90
C SER A 492 5.90 -7.79 15.23
N ARG A 493 4.63 -8.24 15.27
CA ARG A 493 4.12 -9.40 14.54
C ARG A 493 2.83 -8.99 13.82
N LEU A 494 2.96 -8.06 12.88
CA LEU A 494 1.87 -7.58 12.04
C LEU A 494 1.56 -8.63 10.96
N ASN A 495 0.32 -8.68 10.51
CA ASN A 495 -0.06 -9.46 9.33
C ASN A 495 0.05 -8.61 8.05
N GLU A 496 -0.12 -9.21 6.90
CA GLU A 496 0.04 -8.55 5.60
C GLU A 496 -0.97 -7.42 5.33
N GLN A 497 -2.14 -7.45 5.98
CA GLN A 497 -3.19 -6.43 5.84
C GLN A 497 -2.97 -5.23 6.77
N GLN A 498 -1.98 -5.27 7.64
CA GLN A 498 -1.67 -4.23 8.60
C GLN A 498 -0.57 -3.32 8.08
N THR A 499 -0.94 -2.09 7.74
CA THR A 499 -0.02 -1.07 7.25
C THR A 499 0.33 -0.10 8.38
N VAL A 500 1.62 0.02 8.66
CA VAL A 500 2.14 1.03 9.60
C VAL A 500 2.15 2.39 8.91
N GLN A 501 1.47 3.37 9.51
CA GLN A 501 1.28 4.72 8.97
C GLN A 501 2.15 5.76 9.67
N GLN A 502 2.43 5.56 10.97
CA GLN A 502 3.32 6.43 11.76
C GLN A 502 3.98 5.65 12.90
N LEU A 503 5.23 5.99 13.19
CA LEU A 503 5.94 5.62 14.41
C LEU A 503 6.21 6.88 15.24
N LEU A 504 6.05 6.80 16.54
CA LEU A 504 6.25 7.92 17.45
C LEU A 504 6.69 7.45 18.84
N TRP A 505 7.81 7.95 19.34
CA TRP A 505 8.18 7.73 20.73
C TRP A 505 7.35 8.64 21.66
N HIS A 506 6.76 8.03 22.68
CA HIS A 506 6.01 8.72 23.72
C HIS A 506 6.33 8.10 25.06
N ASN A 507 6.97 8.88 25.94
CA ASN A 507 7.60 8.36 27.15
C ASN A 507 8.52 7.17 26.78
N ASP A 508 8.50 6.07 27.52
CA ASP A 508 9.37 4.90 27.27
C ASP A 508 8.77 3.89 26.28
N ALA A 509 7.75 4.26 25.53
CA ALA A 509 7.06 3.36 24.62
C ALA A 509 7.00 3.91 23.19
N LEU A 510 6.95 3.01 22.22
CA LEU A 510 6.70 3.34 20.83
C LEU A 510 5.19 3.33 20.57
N LEU A 511 4.61 4.47 20.20
CA LEU A 511 3.27 4.53 19.67
C LEU A 511 3.33 4.24 18.17
N VAL A 512 2.38 3.42 17.71
CA VAL A 512 2.32 2.93 16.34
C VAL A 512 0.92 3.13 15.80
N LEU A 513 0.80 3.88 14.73
CA LEU A 513 -0.45 4.02 13.99
C LEU A 513 -0.52 2.91 12.94
N VAL A 514 -1.49 2.00 13.07
CA VAL A 514 -1.70 0.88 12.15
C VAL A 514 -3.16 0.90 11.69
N ASN A 515 -3.38 0.99 10.39
CA ASN A 515 -4.71 1.01 9.78
C ASN A 515 -5.67 2.01 10.50
N GLY A 516 -5.20 3.23 10.77
CA GLY A 516 -5.96 4.28 11.44
C GLY A 516 -6.17 4.09 12.95
N LYS A 517 -5.61 3.04 13.56
CA LYS A 517 -5.71 2.77 15.01
C LYS A 517 -4.36 2.92 15.68
N LEU A 518 -4.37 3.56 16.85
CA LEU A 518 -3.16 3.77 17.63
C LEU A 518 -2.91 2.61 18.60
N PHE A 519 -1.66 2.14 18.64
CA PHE A 519 -1.20 1.07 19.52
C PHE A 519 0.02 1.54 20.31
N LYS A 520 0.18 0.98 21.51
CA LYS A 520 1.39 1.09 22.31
C LYS A 520 2.21 -0.19 22.16
N LEU A 521 3.44 -0.07 21.67
CA LEU A 521 4.40 -1.16 21.51
C LEU A 521 5.50 -0.98 22.54
N SER A 522 5.73 -2.02 23.34
CA SER A 522 6.82 -2.04 24.32
C SER A 522 8.13 -2.50 23.65
N PRO A 523 9.20 -1.68 23.64
CA PRO A 523 10.47 -2.08 23.05
C PRO A 523 11.14 -3.26 23.76
N THR A 524 10.85 -3.46 25.04
CA THR A 524 11.47 -4.51 25.89
C THR A 524 10.76 -5.85 25.80
N SER A 525 9.42 -5.86 25.75
CA SER A 525 8.62 -7.09 25.72
C SER A 525 8.07 -7.42 24.33
N ALA A 526 8.20 -6.52 23.36
CA ALA A 526 7.60 -6.62 22.03
C ALA A 526 6.06 -6.81 22.05
N GLU A 527 5.42 -6.45 23.17
CA GLU A 527 3.97 -6.52 23.34
C GLU A 527 3.31 -5.29 22.74
N MET A 528 2.35 -5.48 21.85
CA MET A 528 1.57 -4.43 21.20
C MET A 528 0.14 -4.44 21.77
N LYS A 529 -0.27 -3.33 22.39
CA LYS A 529 -1.62 -3.15 22.96
C LYS A 529 -2.32 -1.96 22.33
N PRO A 530 -3.66 -2.03 22.13
CA PRO A 530 -4.42 -0.85 21.71
C PRO A 530 -4.17 0.32 22.68
N TYR A 531 -3.93 1.51 22.12
CA TYR A 531 -3.86 2.73 22.92
C TYR A 531 -5.28 3.21 23.27
N PRO A 532 -5.57 3.67 24.49
CA PRO A 532 -6.92 4.00 24.93
C PRO A 532 -7.45 5.32 24.36
N LEU A 533 -7.12 5.61 23.11
CA LEU A 533 -7.56 6.79 22.39
C LEU A 533 -8.15 6.35 21.04
N GLN A 534 -9.43 6.61 20.84
CA GLN A 534 -10.11 6.34 19.57
C GLN A 534 -10.28 7.65 18.80
N VAL A 535 -9.79 7.67 17.57
CA VAL A 535 -9.92 8.79 16.63
C VAL A 535 -10.39 8.20 15.30
N ASP A 536 -11.52 8.68 14.78
CA ASP A 536 -12.13 8.11 13.58
C ASP A 536 -11.24 8.31 12.34
N ILE A 537 -10.78 9.55 12.12
CA ILE A 537 -9.90 9.88 10.98
C ILE A 537 -8.70 10.64 11.53
N PRO A 538 -7.67 9.92 12.01
CA PRO A 538 -6.48 10.58 12.53
C PRO A 538 -5.65 11.21 11.40
N GLY A 539 -5.11 12.39 11.68
CA GLY A 539 -4.04 13.00 10.91
C GLY A 539 -2.68 12.58 11.44
N ARG A 540 -2.00 13.47 12.17
CA ARG A 540 -0.68 13.25 12.74
C ARG A 540 -0.72 13.24 14.25
N TYR A 541 0.09 12.38 14.87
CA TYR A 541 0.38 12.39 16.30
C TYR A 541 1.75 13.02 16.56
N ALA A 542 1.86 13.80 17.64
CA ALA A 542 3.11 14.35 18.12
C ALA A 542 3.23 14.18 19.65
N SER A 543 4.42 13.84 20.12
CA SER A 543 4.77 13.74 21.54
C SER A 543 5.73 14.87 21.89
N CYS A 544 5.26 15.87 22.60
CA CYS A 544 6.03 17.05 22.95
C CYS A 544 6.00 17.26 24.47
N ASN A 545 7.17 17.28 25.12
CA ASN A 545 7.29 17.46 26.56
C ASN A 545 6.37 16.51 27.38
N ASN A 546 6.38 15.24 27.03
CA ASN A 546 5.55 14.18 27.62
C ASN A 546 4.03 14.35 27.44
N ALA A 547 3.58 15.31 26.66
CA ALA A 547 2.17 15.45 26.29
C ALA A 547 1.94 14.91 24.88
N LEU A 548 0.84 14.19 24.68
CA LEU A 548 0.43 13.68 23.38
C LEU A 548 -0.58 14.64 22.73
N TYR A 549 -0.27 15.01 21.51
CA TYR A 549 -1.12 15.84 20.65
C TYR A 549 -1.47 15.06 19.38
N TRP A 550 -2.61 15.37 18.77
CA TRP A 550 -2.95 14.80 17.45
C TRP A 550 -3.91 15.72 16.70
N THR A 551 -3.86 15.59 15.39
CA THR A 551 -4.85 16.18 14.50
C THR A 551 -5.87 15.13 14.09
N ALA A 552 -7.10 15.55 13.84
CA ALA A 552 -8.15 14.68 13.34
C ALA A 552 -9.09 15.44 12.38
N LEU A 553 -9.54 14.75 11.35
CA LEU A 553 -10.60 15.25 10.47
C LEU A 553 -11.96 14.86 11.07
N THR A 554 -12.76 15.86 11.41
CA THR A 554 -14.10 15.72 11.99
C THR A 554 -15.15 16.29 11.04
N ALA A 555 -16.43 16.16 11.39
CA ALA A 555 -17.51 16.81 10.65
C ALA A 555 -17.37 18.36 10.60
N SER A 556 -16.64 18.94 11.58
CA SER A 556 -16.35 20.39 11.65
C SER A 556 -15.02 20.78 10.98
N GLY A 557 -14.40 19.86 10.21
CA GLY A 557 -13.09 20.06 9.59
C GLY A 557 -11.93 19.54 10.43
N TRP A 558 -10.74 19.94 10.07
CA TRP A 558 -9.49 19.57 10.75
C TRP A 558 -9.36 20.23 12.12
N GLN A 559 -9.00 19.45 13.13
CA GLN A 559 -8.91 19.91 14.52
C GLN A 559 -7.67 19.33 15.21
N LEU A 560 -7.01 20.15 16.07
CA LEU A 560 -5.90 19.76 16.92
C LEU A 560 -6.40 19.48 18.34
N TYR A 561 -5.98 18.34 18.88
CA TYR A 561 -6.30 17.92 20.24
C TYR A 561 -5.05 17.68 21.09
N GLN A 562 -5.22 17.78 22.40
CA GLN A 562 -4.27 17.37 23.43
C GLN A 562 -4.88 16.31 24.32
N GLN A 563 -4.12 15.29 24.66
CA GLN A 563 -4.55 14.30 25.66
C GLN A 563 -4.55 14.89 27.07
N GLN A 564 -5.64 14.69 27.78
CA GLN A 564 -5.79 15.03 29.21
C GLN A 564 -6.34 13.80 29.96
N GLY A 565 -5.44 12.97 30.52
CA GLY A 565 -5.81 11.67 31.06
C GLY A 565 -6.44 10.78 29.99
N ASP A 566 -7.67 10.33 30.20
CA ASP A 566 -8.43 9.50 29.26
C ASP A 566 -9.33 10.36 28.30
N THR A 567 -9.21 11.68 28.34
CA THR A 567 -10.02 12.60 27.54
C THR A 567 -9.19 13.41 26.56
N ALA A 568 -9.85 14.02 25.59
CA ALA A 568 -9.26 14.89 24.59
C ALA A 568 -9.70 16.35 24.82
N LYS A 569 -8.77 17.27 24.83
CA LYS A 569 -9.04 18.71 24.83
C LYS A 569 -8.80 19.26 23.42
N LEU A 570 -9.80 19.87 22.82
CA LEU A 570 -9.65 20.65 21.60
C LEU A 570 -8.79 21.88 21.88
N LEU A 571 -7.72 22.05 21.11
CA LEU A 571 -6.81 23.21 21.22
C LEU A 571 -7.07 24.22 20.10
N GLN A 572 -7.12 23.76 18.84
CA GLN A 572 -7.18 24.62 17.67
C GLN A 572 -7.98 23.98 16.54
N GLN A 573 -8.60 24.82 15.70
CA GLN A 573 -9.26 24.39 14.47
C GLN A 573 -8.38 24.64 13.24
N ASN A 574 -8.71 24.00 12.12
CA ASN A 574 -8.02 24.12 10.83
C ASN A 574 -6.53 23.69 10.86
N VAL A 575 -6.17 22.72 11.69
CA VAL A 575 -4.81 22.20 11.83
C VAL A 575 -4.73 20.79 11.26
N VAL A 576 -3.90 20.57 10.24
CA VAL A 576 -3.73 19.27 9.57
C VAL A 576 -2.53 18.47 10.08
N ASP A 577 -1.45 19.15 10.50
CA ASP A 577 -0.26 18.50 11.07
C ASP A 577 0.22 19.28 12.29
N VAL A 578 0.78 18.56 13.25
CA VAL A 578 1.34 19.08 14.49
C VAL A 578 2.70 18.46 14.77
N ARG A 579 3.68 19.28 15.17
CA ARG A 579 5.00 18.84 15.61
C ARG A 579 5.48 19.67 16.79
N CYS A 580 6.55 19.20 17.44
CA CYS A 580 7.16 19.93 18.51
C CYS A 580 7.89 21.16 17.96
N GLY A 581 7.64 22.33 18.54
CA GLY A 581 8.39 23.54 18.31
C GLY A 581 9.52 23.73 19.34
N PRO A 582 10.21 24.89 19.33
CA PRO A 582 11.19 25.22 20.33
C PRO A 582 10.54 25.39 21.72
N GLY A 583 11.21 24.91 22.76
CA GLY A 583 10.66 24.93 24.12
C GLY A 583 9.46 24.03 24.29
N SER A 584 8.36 24.58 24.78
CA SER A 584 7.07 23.87 24.92
C SER A 584 6.03 24.24 23.84
N SER A 585 6.44 24.99 22.80
CA SER A 585 5.57 25.40 21.71
C SER A 585 5.27 24.27 20.76
N LEU A 586 4.22 24.44 19.93
CA LEU A 586 3.84 23.51 18.88
C LEU A 586 3.97 24.16 17.51
N LEU A 587 4.48 23.41 16.53
CA LEU A 587 4.45 23.77 15.13
C LEU A 587 3.19 23.22 14.49
N LEU A 588 2.47 24.06 13.78
CA LEU A 588 1.20 23.76 13.15
C LEU A 588 1.28 23.97 11.64
N GLN A 589 0.75 23.03 10.92
CA GLN A 589 0.44 23.20 9.50
C GLN A 589 -1.07 23.42 9.36
N LEU A 590 -1.45 24.55 8.77
CA LEU A 590 -2.83 25.00 8.72
C LEU A 590 -3.46 24.68 7.35
N VAL A 591 -4.79 24.46 7.33
CA VAL A 591 -5.54 24.16 6.09
C VAL A 591 -5.43 25.29 5.07
N ASP A 592 -5.61 26.52 5.52
CA ASP A 592 -5.80 27.69 4.66
C ASP A 592 -4.54 28.58 4.54
N HIS A 593 -3.42 28.12 5.05
CA HIS A 593 -2.16 28.87 5.03
C HIS A 593 -1.01 28.02 4.56
N ALA A 594 -0.21 28.56 3.64
CA ALA A 594 1.01 27.89 3.18
C ALA A 594 2.13 27.94 4.23
N ASN A 595 2.14 28.97 5.10
CA ASN A 595 3.17 29.15 6.10
C ASN A 595 2.89 28.31 7.34
N LEU A 596 3.96 27.72 7.91
CA LEU A 596 3.88 27.11 9.23
C LEU A 596 3.53 28.16 10.29
N ALA A 597 2.78 27.73 11.29
CA ALA A 597 2.43 28.54 12.44
C ALA A 597 3.06 27.96 13.72
N LEU A 598 3.51 28.82 14.62
CA LEU A 598 3.98 28.48 15.95
C LEU A 598 2.88 28.81 16.94
N LEU A 599 2.40 27.81 17.66
CA LEU A 599 1.52 27.96 18.81
C LEU A 599 2.38 28.02 20.05
N ASP A 600 2.32 29.18 20.77
CA ASP A 600 3.17 29.46 21.92
C ASP A 600 2.94 28.47 23.07
N GLU A 601 3.84 28.52 24.07
CA GLU A 601 3.83 27.59 25.22
C GLU A 601 2.55 27.66 26.06
N ASP A 602 1.88 28.81 26.08
CA ASP A 602 0.57 28.99 26.70
C ASP A 602 -0.61 28.38 25.92
N LEU A 603 -0.34 27.89 24.72
CA LEU A 603 -1.32 27.33 23.77
C LEU A 603 -2.44 28.31 23.38
N MET A 604 -2.15 29.61 23.40
CA MET A 604 -3.13 30.68 23.14
C MET A 604 -2.78 31.52 21.92
N SER A 605 -1.47 31.84 21.74
CA SER A 605 -1.01 32.74 20.70
C SER A 605 -0.42 32.01 19.52
N ILE A 606 -0.79 32.41 18.32
CA ILE A 606 -0.30 31.81 17.06
C ILE A 606 0.52 32.87 16.32
N THR A 607 1.76 32.49 15.97
CA THR A 607 2.66 33.32 15.18
C THR A 607 3.04 32.61 13.88
N GLN A 608 2.84 33.25 12.73
CA GLN A 608 3.26 32.67 11.45
C GLN A 608 4.79 32.77 11.27
N LEU A 609 5.37 31.69 10.78
CA LEU A 609 6.80 31.60 10.46
C LEU A 609 7.04 31.86 8.96
N PRO A 610 8.23 32.34 8.58
CA PRO A 610 8.58 32.50 7.15
C PRO A 610 8.96 31.15 6.50
N VAL A 611 8.29 30.07 6.86
CA VAL A 611 8.50 28.71 6.38
C VAL A 611 7.26 28.27 5.61
N GLU A 612 7.37 28.27 4.32
CA GLU A 612 6.28 27.94 3.40
C GLU A 612 6.24 26.44 3.15
N LEU A 613 5.27 25.77 3.77
CA LEU A 613 5.02 24.32 3.68
C LEU A 613 3.54 24.07 3.52
N GLU A 614 3.04 24.21 2.31
CA GLU A 614 1.64 23.91 2.03
C GLU A 614 1.38 22.42 2.17
N TRP A 615 0.47 22.04 3.07
CA TRP A 615 0.21 20.66 3.46
C TRP A 615 -0.28 19.75 2.30
N ARG A 616 -0.83 20.34 1.23
CA ARG A 616 -1.25 19.60 0.04
C ARG A 616 -0.08 19.21 -0.87
N ASN A 617 1.03 19.91 -0.77
CA ASN A 617 2.17 19.79 -1.68
C ASN A 617 3.37 19.08 -1.07
N ILE A 618 3.35 18.84 0.25
CA ILE A 618 4.45 18.17 0.96
C ILE A 618 3.94 16.95 1.73
N GLU A 619 4.64 15.82 1.59
CA GLU A 619 4.35 14.64 2.38
C GLU A 619 4.84 14.82 3.83
N PRO A 620 4.20 14.16 4.82
CA PRO A 620 4.57 14.34 6.24
C PRO A 620 6.00 13.98 6.53
N GLU A 621 6.52 12.97 5.85
CA GLU A 621 7.87 12.49 6.06
C GLU A 621 8.92 13.30 5.28
N GLN A 622 8.50 14.30 4.50
CA GLN A 622 9.40 15.17 3.73
C GLN A 622 9.87 16.41 4.52
N TRP A 623 9.46 16.53 5.76
CA TRP A 623 9.96 17.56 6.66
C TRP A 623 10.04 17.08 8.11
N PHE A 624 10.90 17.68 8.90
CA PHE A 624 10.99 17.42 10.34
C PHE A 624 11.43 18.69 11.09
N THR A 625 11.36 18.65 12.41
CA THR A 625 11.83 19.71 13.28
C THR A 625 12.63 19.12 14.43
N ASP A 626 13.64 19.86 14.86
CA ASP A 626 14.44 19.58 16.04
C ASP A 626 14.72 20.88 16.84
N HIS A 627 15.61 20.82 17.83
CA HIS A 627 15.98 21.98 18.64
C HIS A 627 16.76 23.07 17.87
N THR A 628 17.26 22.79 16.67
CA THR A 628 18.00 23.73 15.81
C THR A 628 17.11 24.46 14.83
N GLY A 629 16.06 23.80 14.30
CA GLY A 629 15.21 24.41 13.31
C GLY A 629 14.17 23.49 12.67
N VAL A 630 13.69 23.92 11.51
CA VAL A 630 12.78 23.16 10.62
C VAL A 630 13.51 22.81 9.35
N TYR A 631 13.45 21.55 8.94
CA TYR A 631 14.06 21.02 7.74
C TYR A 631 13.00 20.48 6.80
N TRP A 632 13.11 20.76 5.50
CA TRP A 632 12.17 20.22 4.51
C TRP A 632 12.79 20.00 3.13
N LEU A 633 12.33 18.96 2.45
CA LEU A 633 12.70 18.65 1.08
C LEU A 633 11.95 19.58 0.11
N THR A 634 12.67 20.22 -0.81
CA THR A 634 12.07 21.05 -1.87
C THR A 634 12.16 20.35 -3.22
N ASP A 635 13.35 20.35 -3.80
CA ASP A 635 13.66 19.75 -5.09
C ASP A 635 14.33 18.38 -4.90
N ARG A 636 14.88 17.83 -5.96
CA ARG A 636 15.49 16.50 -5.97
C ARG A 636 16.58 16.31 -4.94
N ASP A 637 17.43 17.31 -4.82
CA ASP A 637 18.69 17.26 -4.08
C ASP A 637 18.80 18.34 -3.00
N GLN A 638 17.72 19.07 -2.74
CA GLN A 638 17.78 20.20 -1.81
C GLN A 638 16.89 20.02 -0.59
N VAL A 639 17.50 20.26 0.57
CA VAL A 639 16.85 20.45 1.85
C VAL A 639 16.96 21.93 2.23
N ARG A 640 15.83 22.55 2.54
CA ARG A 640 15.83 23.86 3.19
C ARG A 640 15.83 23.69 4.69
N PHE A 641 16.49 24.63 5.35
CA PHE A 641 16.63 24.67 6.80
C PHE A 641 16.30 26.06 7.33
N TYR A 642 15.28 26.18 8.17
CA TYR A 642 14.99 27.40 8.92
C TYR A 642 15.53 27.28 10.33
N SER A 643 16.48 28.14 10.71
CA SER A 643 17.13 28.13 12.02
C SER A 643 16.32 28.89 13.07
N TRP A 644 16.06 28.27 14.24
CA TRP A 644 15.44 28.93 15.37
C TRP A 644 16.29 30.09 15.92
N HIS A 645 17.60 29.97 15.80
CA HIS A 645 18.55 30.96 16.36
C HIS A 645 18.69 32.18 15.46
N THR A 646 19.03 31.97 14.19
CA THR A 646 19.31 33.06 13.23
C THR A 646 18.06 33.62 12.58
N LYS A 647 16.96 32.89 12.57
CA LYS A 647 15.70 33.19 11.85
C LYS A 647 15.87 33.30 10.33
N THR A 648 16.90 32.66 9.79
CA THR A 648 17.21 32.61 8.35
C THR A 648 16.88 31.26 7.77
N ILE A 649 16.71 31.22 6.44
CA ILE A 649 16.53 29.99 5.66
C ILE A 649 17.82 29.75 4.88
N ASP A 650 18.42 28.58 5.08
CA ASP A 650 19.60 28.10 4.38
C ASP A 650 19.25 26.89 3.53
N ASN A 651 20.11 26.56 2.53
CA ASN A 651 19.94 25.41 1.65
C ASN A 651 21.07 24.40 1.88
N ILE A 652 20.72 23.13 1.97
CA ILE A 652 21.64 22.00 2.07
C ILE A 652 21.44 21.16 0.79
N THR A 653 22.53 20.92 0.06
CA THR A 653 22.48 20.05 -1.13
C THR A 653 22.82 18.64 -0.75
N LEU A 654 21.96 17.67 -1.10
CA LEU A 654 22.20 16.26 -0.91
C LEU A 654 22.83 15.65 -2.18
N PRO A 655 23.77 14.71 -2.06
CA PRO A 655 24.35 14.03 -3.20
C PRO A 655 23.43 12.91 -3.72
N VAL A 656 22.28 13.28 -4.25
CA VAL A 656 21.24 12.36 -4.74
C VAL A 656 20.74 12.78 -6.14
N ASP A 657 20.36 11.80 -6.94
CA ASP A 657 19.87 12.00 -8.30
C ASP A 657 18.34 12.20 -8.35
N GLU A 658 17.62 11.72 -7.34
CA GLU A 658 16.16 11.80 -7.22
C GLU A 658 15.76 12.36 -5.85
N LYS A 659 14.60 13.03 -5.78
CA LYS A 659 14.04 13.54 -4.53
C LYS A 659 13.83 12.38 -3.56
N PRO A 660 14.37 12.45 -2.33
CA PRO A 660 14.07 11.47 -1.30
C PRO A 660 12.57 11.43 -0.97
N LEU A 661 12.09 10.26 -0.58
CA LEU A 661 10.71 10.08 -0.14
C LEU A 661 10.46 10.67 1.25
N ALA A 662 11.49 10.64 2.10
CA ALA A 662 11.40 11.11 3.48
C ALA A 662 12.74 11.66 3.97
N ILE A 663 12.67 12.52 4.99
CA ILE A 663 13.83 13.06 5.72
C ILE A 663 13.54 13.06 7.22
N TYR A 664 14.55 12.69 8.01
CA TYR A 664 14.48 12.64 9.47
C TYR A 664 15.78 13.17 10.07
N GLY A 665 15.75 13.61 11.32
CA GLY A 665 16.92 14.02 12.08
C GLY A 665 16.82 13.57 13.54
N ASP A 666 17.98 13.33 14.18
CA ASP A 666 18.09 12.96 15.59
C ASP A 666 18.20 14.18 16.51
N GLY A 667 18.29 15.38 15.95
CA GLY A 667 18.49 16.62 16.68
C GLY A 667 19.94 16.86 17.12
N GLU A 668 20.87 15.91 16.90
CA GLU A 668 22.29 16.02 17.30
C GLU A 668 23.25 16.17 16.10
N GLY A 669 22.68 16.42 14.89
CA GLY A 669 23.45 16.65 13.67
C GLY A 669 23.55 15.42 12.77
N LEU A 670 22.83 14.34 13.08
CA LEU A 670 22.69 13.18 12.24
C LEU A 670 21.35 13.20 11.53
N GLY A 671 21.36 13.09 10.21
CA GLY A 671 20.16 13.04 9.39
C GLY A 671 20.00 11.70 8.70
N PHE A 672 18.76 11.39 8.32
CA PHE A 672 18.41 10.19 7.57
C PHE A 672 17.47 10.55 6.43
N ILE A 673 17.67 9.90 5.28
CA ILE A 673 16.74 9.99 4.14
C ILE A 673 16.30 8.60 3.70
N VAL A 674 15.08 8.50 3.20
CA VAL A 674 14.57 7.30 2.55
C VAL A 674 14.59 7.53 1.04
N ARG A 675 15.23 6.63 0.30
CA ARG A 675 15.35 6.70 -1.16
C ARG A 675 14.79 5.43 -1.80
N PRO A 676 14.07 5.54 -2.93
CA PRO A 676 13.82 4.37 -3.76
C PRO A 676 15.12 3.87 -4.38
N ARG A 677 15.25 2.56 -4.53
CA ARG A 677 16.28 1.99 -5.42
C ARG A 677 15.88 2.26 -6.87
N PRO A 678 16.84 2.38 -7.79
CA PRO A 678 16.52 2.31 -9.21
C PRO A 678 15.70 1.05 -9.47
N HIS A 679 14.56 1.21 -10.12
CA HIS A 679 13.64 0.11 -10.42
C HIS A 679 13.13 0.25 -11.85
N ASP A 680 12.80 -0.87 -12.45
CA ASP A 680 12.11 -0.93 -13.72
C ASP A 680 10.62 -1.23 -13.49
N THR A 681 9.79 -0.86 -14.45
CA THR A 681 8.37 -1.25 -14.49
C THR A 681 8.02 -1.74 -15.89
N ASP A 682 7.21 -2.80 -15.97
CA ASP A 682 6.72 -3.34 -17.23
C ASP A 682 5.21 -3.19 -17.34
N ILE A 683 4.73 -3.05 -18.57
CA ILE A 683 3.31 -3.18 -18.87
C ILE A 683 2.99 -4.67 -19.08
N VAL A 684 2.02 -5.17 -18.35
CA VAL A 684 1.68 -6.59 -18.32
C VAL A 684 0.20 -6.86 -18.55
N TRP A 685 -0.09 -8.02 -19.12
CA TRP A 685 -1.42 -8.62 -19.15
C TRP A 685 -1.58 -9.66 -18.04
N LEU A 686 -2.71 -9.59 -17.35
CA LEU A 686 -3.22 -10.72 -16.57
C LEU A 686 -4.25 -11.44 -17.44
N GLN A 687 -3.97 -12.70 -17.76
CA GLN A 687 -4.81 -13.53 -18.62
C GLN A 687 -5.08 -14.89 -17.96
N ASN A 688 -6.26 -15.48 -18.23
CA ASN A 688 -6.51 -16.85 -17.84
C ASN A 688 -5.61 -17.78 -18.66
N ARG A 689 -5.06 -18.83 -18.06
CA ARG A 689 -4.40 -19.90 -18.79
C ARG A 689 -5.41 -20.47 -19.80
N ARG A 690 -5.05 -20.45 -21.07
CA ARG A 690 -5.81 -21.13 -22.13
C ARG A 690 -5.68 -22.63 -22.00
#